data_75fd8214aa2a900ef2982aaf92f01548
#
_entry.id   75fd8214aa2a900ef2982aaf92f01548
#
_cell.length_a   1.000
_cell.length_b   1.000
_cell.length_c   1.000
_cell.angle_alpha   90.00
_cell.angle_beta   90.00
_cell.angle_gamma   90.00
#
_symmetry.space_group_name_H-M   'P 1'
#
loop_
_entity.id
_entity.type
_entity.pdbx_description
1 polymer ?
#
loop_
_entity_poly.entity_id
_entity_poly.type
_entity_poly.pdbx_seq_one_letter_code
_entity_poly.pdbx_strand_id
1 'polypeptide(L)'
;MAFHPGDVFKRGKVTYALALLCLSLPIMMARAATPTPIDWVNPYIGTAGTGSEYGGTMPLVTTPFGMTNWTAQTRQNRVSVSPYNYADTHVEGFIGTHQPAIWMGDYGYVTLMPELDDAKYTPQARRLPFARKDETASPAYYSVTMQADGGRRIHTEFTATDHCGYLRFLFPTAGRAGVLIEATRPGIRGHVEVDEARREVRGYNPDRQDDQLGPLALPHFKGYFVVRFKQPLKAAHVYEDAAALQGRSDVEGSNVGAYVSFDTAGGEPIEAQVGTSFISIAQARANLDAELPAWDFDARRQSLKDAWNAKLGLLDIDGASADQRQIFYTALYHALLYPRLFSEHGRYYSAFDDQVHDGVSYTDYSIWDTFRAEHSLLTLLAPERIDGMIQALLQDYREGGWMPKWPNPSYTNIMIGTHADSLVAEAITKGFRGFDWQLAYAAVRKDATTPPDGDTTRAWRDREPHTPYEARAGLTYGLKLGYLPSDKVAESASSTLEESYDDYAVARVAQATGHADDYAYFMRRASNYRLLFNPARGFMQARRADGSWASPGDGWTEGDEWAYLFAALHDIPGTIALLGGPAAAEAKLDTHFRDGHNHHDNEPSHHYGYLYDFMGAPWKTQARVREIAASAYSNTPVGILGNEDCGQMSAWYVFTAMGFYPLNPASGDYMIGSPLFTRLALRLANGKRFVVTAKNNSADNVYIQSATLNGKPLDAPVITYQQIMSGGKLDFVMGPRPSAWAKAWRAQASIHPVSPAKG
;
A
#
# COMPACT_ATOMS: atom_id res chain seq x y z
N MET A 1 -16.12 -93.83 -65.66
CA MET A 1 -17.12 -94.69 -65.05
C MET A 1 -17.49 -93.99 -63.75
N ALA A 2 -18.65 -93.28 -63.74
CA ALA A 2 -19.91 -93.71 -63.22
C ALA A 2 -19.79 -94.08 -61.74
N PHE A 3 -20.41 -93.38 -60.86
CA PHE A 3 -21.76 -93.27 -60.41
C PHE A 3 -21.87 -92.26 -59.20
N HIS A 4 -22.95 -91.49 -59.32
CA HIS A 4 -23.66 -90.82 -58.22
C HIS A 4 -24.39 -91.84 -57.29
N PRO A 5 -25.14 -91.52 -56.21
CA PRO A 5 -25.54 -90.24 -55.58
C PRO A 5 -25.62 -90.24 -54.03
N GLY A 6 -25.97 -89.08 -53.48
CA GLY A 6 -26.99 -88.84 -52.46
C GLY A 6 -26.47 -88.82 -50.96
N ASP A 7 -26.63 -87.82 -50.21
CA ASP A 7 -27.73 -87.43 -49.40
C ASP A 7 -27.50 -86.22 -48.51
N VAL A 8 -28.53 -85.47 -48.38
CA VAL A 8 -28.80 -84.28 -47.63
C VAL A 8 -28.41 -84.33 -46.14
N PHE A 9 -27.63 -83.31 -45.66
CA PHE A 9 -27.73 -82.86 -44.28
C PHE A 9 -27.73 -81.34 -44.19
N LYS A 10 -28.87 -80.75 -43.80
CA LYS A 10 -29.02 -79.31 -43.47
C LYS A 10 -28.17 -78.98 -42.28
N ARG A 11 -27.24 -78.04 -42.43
CA ARG A 11 -26.63 -77.34 -41.31
C ARG A 11 -27.18 -75.91 -41.26
N GLY A 12 -27.87 -75.58 -40.15
CA GLY A 12 -28.37 -74.26 -39.86
C GLY A 12 -27.22 -73.29 -39.57
N LYS A 13 -27.21 -72.12 -40.19
CA LYS A 13 -26.33 -71.00 -39.91
C LYS A 13 -26.82 -70.35 -38.62
N VAL A 14 -26.03 -70.47 -37.54
CA VAL A 14 -26.13 -69.64 -36.32
C VAL A 14 -25.40 -68.38 -36.60
N THR A 15 -26.08 -67.25 -36.80
CA THR A 15 -25.52 -65.93 -36.92
C THR A 15 -25.32 -65.39 -35.52
N TYR A 16 -24.07 -65.28 -35.04
CA TYR A 16 -23.74 -64.52 -33.85
C TYR A 16 -23.76 -63.04 -34.20
N ALA A 17 -24.80 -62.32 -33.74
CA ALA A 17 -24.81 -60.86 -33.71
C ALA A 17 -23.95 -60.38 -32.50
N LEU A 18 -22.72 -59.91 -32.74
CA LEU A 18 -21.95 -59.13 -31.75
C LEU A 18 -22.62 -57.76 -31.64
N ALA A 19 -23.38 -57.56 -30.57
CA ALA A 19 -23.84 -56.23 -30.17
C ALA A 19 -22.67 -55.51 -29.50
N LEU A 20 -21.98 -54.59 -30.22
CA LEU A 20 -21.09 -53.58 -29.65
C LEU A 20 -22.00 -52.59 -28.87
N LEU A 21 -22.03 -52.77 -27.53
CA LEU A 21 -22.51 -51.74 -26.65
C LEU A 21 -21.39 -50.63 -26.55
N CYS A 22 -21.50 -49.58 -27.39
CA CYS A 22 -20.77 -48.37 -27.18
C CYS A 22 -21.33 -47.68 -25.92
N LEU A 23 -20.71 -47.92 -24.78
CA LEU A 23 -20.89 -47.05 -23.59
C LEU A 23 -20.26 -45.68 -23.92
N SER A 24 -21.08 -44.76 -24.41
CA SER A 24 -20.74 -43.34 -24.43
C SER A 24 -20.78 -42.81 -23.00
N LEU A 25 -19.64 -42.86 -22.29
CA LEU A 25 -19.43 -42.03 -21.12
C LEU A 25 -19.49 -40.58 -21.60
N PRO A 26 -20.35 -39.73 -21.03
CA PRO A 26 -20.26 -38.30 -21.30
C PRO A 26 -18.92 -37.86 -20.69
N ILE A 27 -17.99 -37.43 -21.56
CA ILE A 27 -16.85 -36.64 -21.12
C ILE A 27 -17.46 -35.35 -20.58
N MET A 28 -17.67 -35.28 -19.26
CA MET A 28 -17.90 -34.01 -18.57
C MET A 28 -16.61 -33.21 -18.75
N MET A 29 -16.57 -32.41 -19.83
CA MET A 29 -15.61 -31.30 -19.87
C MET A 29 -15.88 -30.47 -18.62
N ALA A 30 -14.98 -30.57 -17.64
CA ALA A 30 -14.97 -29.66 -16.50
C ALA A 30 -14.93 -28.25 -17.09
N ARG A 31 -16.05 -27.54 -16.99
CA ARG A 31 -16.14 -26.14 -17.40
C ARG A 31 -15.14 -25.41 -16.53
N ALA A 32 -14.10 -24.83 -17.12
CA ALA A 32 -13.14 -24.02 -16.37
C ALA A 32 -13.94 -23.03 -15.52
N ALA A 33 -13.67 -23.01 -14.22
CA ALA A 33 -14.35 -22.09 -13.32
C ALA A 33 -14.09 -20.66 -13.81
N THR A 34 -15.13 -19.83 -13.79
CA THR A 34 -14.96 -18.41 -14.14
C THR A 34 -13.96 -17.77 -13.16
N PRO A 35 -12.92 -17.06 -13.65
CA PRO A 35 -11.97 -16.40 -12.78
C PRO A 35 -12.65 -15.47 -11.79
N THR A 36 -12.25 -15.56 -10.53
CA THR A 36 -12.68 -14.65 -9.47
C THR A 36 -11.74 -13.43 -9.40
N PRO A 37 -12.08 -12.33 -8.73
CA PRO A 37 -11.25 -11.13 -8.67
C PRO A 37 -9.79 -11.38 -8.28
N ILE A 38 -9.53 -12.23 -7.29
CA ILE A 38 -8.17 -12.56 -6.87
C ILE A 38 -7.36 -13.29 -7.96
N ASP A 39 -8.00 -14.02 -8.84
CA ASP A 39 -7.32 -14.74 -9.93
C ASP A 39 -6.77 -13.77 -11.01
N TRP A 40 -7.15 -12.49 -10.96
CA TRP A 40 -6.62 -11.41 -11.80
C TRP A 40 -5.48 -10.64 -11.16
N VAL A 41 -5.17 -10.85 -9.89
CA VAL A 41 -4.03 -10.20 -9.24
C VAL A 41 -2.73 -10.82 -9.73
N ASN A 42 -1.82 -10.00 -10.23
CA ASN A 42 -0.44 -10.35 -10.54
C ASN A 42 0.51 -9.72 -9.51
N PRO A 43 0.86 -10.42 -8.40
CA PRO A 43 1.65 -9.84 -7.32
C PRO A 43 3.10 -9.52 -7.71
N TYR A 44 3.50 -9.84 -8.94
CA TYR A 44 4.84 -9.51 -9.44
C TYR A 44 4.95 -8.11 -10.06
N ILE A 45 3.85 -7.41 -10.29
CA ILE A 45 3.88 -6.02 -10.81
C ILE A 45 4.61 -5.12 -9.81
N GLY A 46 5.66 -4.42 -10.26
CA GLY A 46 6.45 -3.51 -9.42
C GLY A 46 7.57 -4.18 -8.62
N THR A 47 7.78 -5.51 -8.75
CA THR A 47 8.76 -6.25 -7.92
C THR A 47 10.18 -6.30 -8.50
N ALA A 48 10.43 -5.74 -9.70
CA ALA A 48 11.75 -5.75 -10.33
C ALA A 48 12.27 -4.34 -10.56
N GLY A 49 13.55 -4.15 -10.26
CA GLY A 49 14.29 -2.91 -10.50
C GLY A 49 15.68 -2.96 -9.89
N THR A 50 16.42 -1.87 -10.07
CA THR A 50 17.76 -1.66 -9.50
C THR A 50 17.76 -0.42 -8.64
N GLY A 51 18.54 -0.40 -7.56
CA GLY A 51 18.50 0.69 -6.60
C GLY A 51 17.19 0.69 -5.79
N SER A 52 16.70 1.86 -5.43
CA SER A 52 15.45 2.08 -4.69
C SER A 52 14.32 2.69 -5.53
N GLU A 53 14.63 3.20 -6.73
CA GLU A 53 13.72 3.98 -7.58
C GLU A 53 12.90 3.07 -8.53
N TYR A 54 12.14 2.13 -7.97
CA TYR A 54 11.19 1.28 -8.71
C TYR A 54 10.04 0.88 -7.76
N GLY A 55 9.00 0.25 -8.26
CA GLY A 55 7.80 -0.09 -7.47
C GLY A 55 8.08 -0.59 -6.06
N GLY A 56 9.11 -1.43 -5.90
CA GLY A 56 9.53 -1.92 -4.60
C GLY A 56 8.52 -2.85 -3.93
N THR A 57 7.46 -3.23 -4.67
CA THR A 57 6.43 -4.16 -4.21
C THR A 57 6.98 -5.56 -4.00
N MET A 58 6.23 -6.36 -3.29
CA MET A 58 6.57 -7.74 -2.96
C MET A 58 5.36 -8.65 -3.23
N PRO A 59 5.56 -9.93 -3.56
CA PRO A 59 4.46 -10.89 -3.69
C PRO A 59 3.98 -11.33 -2.29
N LEU A 60 3.34 -10.41 -1.58
CA LEU A 60 2.91 -10.59 -0.20
C LEU A 60 1.70 -11.53 -0.09
N VAL A 61 1.74 -12.42 0.88
CA VAL A 61 0.61 -13.21 1.34
C VAL A 61 0.20 -12.69 2.71
N THR A 62 -0.98 -12.10 2.78
CA THR A 62 -1.52 -11.47 3.99
C THR A 62 -3.02 -11.26 3.82
N THR A 63 -3.74 -10.99 4.89
CA THR A 63 -5.10 -10.46 4.83
C THR A 63 -5.10 -9.01 4.37
N PRO A 64 -6.21 -8.45 3.86
CA PRO A 64 -6.31 -7.00 3.70
C PRO A 64 -6.00 -6.28 5.01
N PHE A 65 -4.99 -5.39 4.97
CA PHE A 65 -4.49 -4.64 6.15
C PHE A 65 -3.87 -5.50 7.27
N GLY A 66 -3.41 -6.73 6.96
CA GLY A 66 -2.84 -7.64 7.96
C GLY A 66 -1.58 -7.09 8.64
N MET A 67 -1.36 -7.46 9.90
CA MET A 67 -0.21 -6.99 10.69
C MET A 67 1.11 -7.50 10.12
N THR A 68 1.20 -8.80 9.83
CA THR A 68 2.43 -9.43 9.36
C THR A 68 2.27 -9.92 7.93
N ASN A 69 3.12 -9.45 7.04
CA ASN A 69 3.13 -9.82 5.63
C ASN A 69 4.16 -10.93 5.40
N TRP A 70 3.78 -11.96 4.64
CA TRP A 70 4.64 -13.10 4.33
C TRP A 70 5.09 -13.07 2.87
N THR A 71 6.40 -13.28 2.64
CA THR A 71 6.97 -13.37 1.29
C THR A 71 8.19 -14.29 1.25
N ALA A 72 8.59 -14.72 0.06
CA ALA A 72 9.92 -15.29 -0.13
C ALA A 72 10.98 -14.21 0.05
N GLN A 73 12.05 -14.54 0.76
CA GLN A 73 13.22 -13.68 0.90
C GLN A 73 14.26 -14.12 -0.14
N THR A 74 14.46 -13.31 -1.16
CA THR A 74 15.46 -13.57 -2.22
C THR A 74 16.76 -12.81 -1.98
N ARG A 75 16.74 -11.86 -1.05
CA ARG A 75 17.91 -11.07 -0.59
C ARG A 75 17.68 -10.55 0.83
N GLN A 76 18.77 -10.24 1.51
CA GLN A 76 18.67 -9.61 2.82
C GLN A 76 18.11 -8.19 2.66
N ASN A 77 16.95 -7.94 3.26
CA ASN A 77 16.30 -6.63 3.22
C ASN A 77 16.88 -5.66 4.25
N ARG A 78 16.81 -4.39 3.92
CA ARG A 78 17.22 -3.23 4.72
C ARG A 78 16.60 -1.99 4.10
N VAL A 79 16.78 -0.83 4.69
CA VAL A 79 16.44 0.45 4.04
C VAL A 79 16.99 0.48 2.61
N SER A 80 16.17 0.79 1.65
CA SER A 80 16.41 0.80 0.19
C SER A 80 16.64 -0.57 -0.46
N VAL A 81 16.28 -1.66 0.24
CA VAL A 81 16.32 -3.02 -0.32
C VAL A 81 15.13 -3.83 0.21
N SER A 82 14.16 -4.14 -0.64
CA SER A 82 13.07 -5.06 -0.28
C SER A 82 13.53 -6.51 -0.20
N PRO A 83 12.87 -7.37 0.60
CA PRO A 83 13.27 -8.78 0.74
C PRO A 83 13.10 -9.62 -0.54
N TYR A 84 12.30 -9.17 -1.48
CA TYR A 84 12.06 -9.87 -2.73
C TYR A 84 12.39 -8.99 -3.94
N ASN A 85 13.02 -9.58 -4.95
CA ASN A 85 13.15 -8.96 -6.27
C ASN A 85 12.97 -10.03 -7.35
N TYR A 86 12.12 -9.75 -8.33
CA TYR A 86 11.80 -10.69 -9.40
C TYR A 86 13.02 -11.09 -10.25
N ALA A 87 14.08 -10.29 -10.31
CA ALA A 87 15.30 -10.63 -11.04
C ALA A 87 16.19 -11.65 -10.31
N ASP A 88 15.94 -11.92 -9.02
CA ASP A 88 16.74 -12.87 -8.24
C ASP A 88 16.42 -14.31 -8.61
N THR A 89 17.40 -15.19 -8.44
CA THR A 89 17.36 -16.62 -8.84
C THR A 89 17.51 -17.57 -7.66
N HIS A 90 17.63 -17.07 -6.44
CA HIS A 90 17.81 -17.84 -5.22
C HIS A 90 16.85 -17.37 -4.13
N VAL A 91 16.41 -18.30 -3.30
CA VAL A 91 15.66 -18.02 -2.07
C VAL A 91 16.61 -18.21 -0.89
N GLU A 92 16.63 -17.25 0.03
CA GLU A 92 17.41 -17.27 1.29
C GLU A 92 16.54 -17.63 2.52
N GLY A 93 15.22 -17.57 2.35
CA GLY A 93 14.24 -17.88 3.39
C GLY A 93 12.82 -17.47 3.02
N PHE A 94 11.92 -17.64 3.97
CA PHE A 94 10.53 -17.18 3.92
C PHE A 94 10.29 -16.31 5.15
N ILE A 95 10.02 -15.03 4.93
CA ILE A 95 10.04 -14.01 5.96
C ILE A 95 8.62 -13.51 6.28
N GLY A 96 8.33 -13.41 7.59
CA GLY A 96 7.30 -12.52 8.10
C GLY A 96 7.91 -11.15 8.29
N THR A 97 7.51 -10.17 7.47
CA THR A 97 8.11 -8.84 7.38
C THR A 97 7.10 -7.75 7.70
N HIS A 98 7.62 -6.63 8.17
CA HIS A 98 6.88 -5.40 8.41
C HIS A 98 7.43 -4.21 7.59
N GLN A 99 8.33 -4.47 6.61
CA GLN A 99 8.81 -3.42 5.71
C GLN A 99 7.66 -2.92 4.81
N PRO A 100 7.25 -1.64 4.90
CA PRO A 100 6.08 -1.14 4.18
C PRO A 100 6.40 -0.71 2.74
N ALA A 101 7.56 -0.13 2.51
CA ALA A 101 8.05 0.34 1.22
C ALA A 101 9.55 0.03 1.08
N ILE A 102 10.07 0.04 -0.15
CA ILE A 102 11.48 -0.29 -0.39
C ILE A 102 12.42 0.68 0.34
N TRP A 103 12.08 1.96 0.39
CA TRP A 103 12.91 3.02 1.00
C TRP A 103 12.75 3.14 2.52
N MET A 104 11.82 2.35 3.13
CA MET A 104 11.65 2.22 4.57
C MET A 104 12.36 0.99 5.12
N GLY A 105 12.63 1.01 6.42
CA GLY A 105 13.20 -0.11 7.14
C GLY A 105 12.16 -1.14 7.57
N ASP A 106 12.64 -2.36 7.83
CA ASP A 106 11.88 -3.45 8.43
C ASP A 106 12.02 -3.43 9.95
N TYR A 107 11.07 -4.05 10.64
CA TYR A 107 11.10 -4.21 12.09
C TYR A 107 10.43 -5.51 12.54
N GLY A 108 10.93 -6.13 13.59
CA GLY A 108 10.28 -7.25 14.28
C GLY A 108 10.02 -8.51 13.44
N TYR A 109 10.85 -8.81 12.46
CA TYR A 109 10.72 -9.93 11.51
C TYR A 109 11.06 -11.30 12.10
N VAL A 110 10.72 -12.37 11.35
CA VAL A 110 11.21 -13.75 11.55
C VAL A 110 11.34 -14.45 10.20
N THR A 111 12.42 -15.22 9.99
CA THR A 111 12.66 -15.94 8.74
C THR A 111 12.78 -17.44 8.97
N LEU A 112 12.14 -18.26 8.11
CA LEU A 112 12.24 -19.71 8.10
C LEU A 112 12.89 -20.15 6.77
N MET A 113 13.83 -21.13 6.84
CA MET A 113 14.42 -21.73 5.66
C MET A 113 14.47 -23.25 5.78
N PRO A 114 13.83 -24.02 4.87
CA PRO A 114 13.97 -25.48 4.84
C PRO A 114 15.32 -25.88 4.29
N GLU A 115 15.97 -26.85 4.90
CA GLU A 115 17.30 -27.31 4.55
C GLU A 115 17.39 -28.85 4.51
N LEU A 116 18.34 -29.34 3.73
CA LEU A 116 18.68 -30.77 3.67
C LEU A 116 20.11 -30.98 4.18
N ASP A 117 20.27 -32.10 4.90
CA ASP A 117 21.53 -32.61 5.48
C ASP A 117 22.03 -31.72 6.64
N ASP A 118 23.10 -30.93 6.46
CA ASP A 118 23.68 -30.12 7.52
C ASP A 118 23.12 -28.69 7.50
N ALA A 119 22.89 -28.13 8.69
CA ALA A 119 22.39 -26.78 8.86
C ALA A 119 23.40 -25.74 8.30
N LYS A 120 22.88 -24.76 7.59
CA LYS A 120 23.65 -23.66 6.99
C LYS A 120 23.14 -22.33 7.55
N TYR A 121 23.85 -21.77 8.51
CA TYR A 121 23.37 -20.66 9.34
C TYR A 121 23.43 -19.29 8.66
N THR A 122 24.25 -19.12 7.62
CA THR A 122 24.38 -17.81 6.95
C THR A 122 23.52 -17.73 5.68
N PRO A 123 22.97 -16.56 5.32
CA PRO A 123 22.15 -16.40 4.12
C PRO A 123 22.82 -16.90 2.84
N GLN A 124 24.11 -16.60 2.63
CA GLN A 124 24.86 -17.05 1.48
C GLN A 124 25.03 -18.57 1.42
N ALA A 125 25.17 -19.22 2.58
CA ALA A 125 25.38 -20.67 2.63
C ALA A 125 24.07 -21.44 2.42
N ARG A 126 22.93 -20.92 2.95
CA ARG A 126 21.62 -21.57 2.93
C ARG A 126 20.82 -21.35 1.65
N ARG A 127 21.14 -20.33 0.87
CA ARG A 127 20.35 -19.95 -0.31
C ARG A 127 20.25 -21.10 -1.32
N LEU A 128 19.05 -21.31 -1.86
CA LEU A 128 18.78 -22.35 -2.84
C LEU A 128 18.28 -21.76 -4.15
N PRO A 129 18.79 -22.21 -5.31
CA PRO A 129 18.34 -21.75 -6.61
C PRO A 129 16.93 -22.27 -6.94
N PHE A 130 16.17 -21.45 -7.69
CA PHE A 130 14.86 -21.82 -8.23
C PHE A 130 14.68 -21.27 -9.65
N ALA A 131 13.70 -21.79 -10.36
CA ALA A 131 13.28 -21.25 -11.66
C ALA A 131 11.90 -20.60 -11.54
N ARG A 132 11.67 -19.49 -12.24
CA ARG A 132 10.39 -18.75 -12.20
C ARG A 132 9.15 -19.61 -12.53
N LYS A 133 9.29 -20.59 -13.43
CA LYS A 133 8.21 -21.54 -13.74
C LYS A 133 7.81 -22.46 -12.56
N ASP A 134 8.68 -22.58 -11.56
CA ASP A 134 8.47 -23.38 -10.36
C ASP A 134 7.99 -22.53 -9.16
N GLU A 135 7.64 -21.26 -9.42
CA GLU A 135 7.12 -20.29 -8.46
C GLU A 135 5.67 -19.91 -8.78
N THR A 136 4.85 -19.75 -7.75
CA THR A 136 3.46 -19.28 -7.87
C THR A 136 3.17 -18.31 -6.76
N ALA A 137 2.58 -17.15 -7.07
CA ALA A 137 2.15 -16.17 -6.07
C ALA A 137 0.72 -15.68 -6.33
N SER A 138 0.01 -15.45 -5.25
CA SER A 138 -1.28 -14.74 -5.19
C SER A 138 -1.41 -14.07 -3.81
N PRO A 139 -2.35 -13.15 -3.58
CA PRO A 139 -2.56 -12.57 -2.25
C PRO A 139 -2.85 -13.58 -1.13
N ALA A 140 -3.32 -14.78 -1.47
CA ALA A 140 -3.71 -15.82 -0.51
C ALA A 140 -2.75 -17.00 -0.44
N TYR A 141 -1.76 -17.06 -1.30
CA TYR A 141 -0.91 -18.24 -1.42
C TYR A 141 0.37 -17.94 -2.19
N TYR A 142 1.46 -18.48 -1.68
CA TYR A 142 2.74 -18.53 -2.38
C TYR A 142 3.29 -19.94 -2.36
N SER A 143 3.97 -20.34 -3.43
CA SER A 143 4.76 -21.56 -3.45
C SER A 143 5.98 -21.45 -4.37
N VAL A 144 7.03 -22.18 -4.03
CA VAL A 144 8.24 -22.31 -4.87
C VAL A 144 8.87 -23.68 -4.67
N THR A 145 9.43 -24.24 -5.76
CA THR A 145 10.26 -25.42 -5.69
C THR A 145 11.70 -25.06 -5.93
N MET A 146 12.51 -25.23 -4.91
CA MET A 146 13.95 -24.94 -4.88
C MET A 146 14.78 -26.19 -5.14
N GLN A 147 15.98 -26.03 -5.69
CA GLN A 147 16.91 -27.10 -5.97
C GLN A 147 17.97 -27.17 -4.86
N ALA A 148 18.07 -28.29 -4.18
CA ALA A 148 19.11 -28.61 -3.21
C ALA A 148 20.23 -29.47 -3.87
N ASP A 149 21.30 -29.68 -3.10
CA ASP A 149 22.45 -30.47 -3.56
C ASP A 149 22.05 -31.87 -4.07
N GLY A 150 22.77 -32.36 -5.08
CA GLY A 150 22.49 -33.67 -5.67
C GLY A 150 21.22 -33.73 -6.53
N GLY A 151 20.66 -32.58 -6.97
CA GLY A 151 19.46 -32.51 -7.79
C GLY A 151 18.16 -32.77 -7.02
N ARG A 152 18.23 -32.81 -5.70
CA ARG A 152 17.05 -32.95 -4.82
C ARG A 152 16.24 -31.67 -4.83
N ARG A 153 14.94 -31.76 -4.54
CA ARG A 153 14.03 -30.63 -4.59
C ARG A 153 13.31 -30.46 -3.26
N ILE A 154 13.18 -29.22 -2.80
CA ILE A 154 12.34 -28.85 -1.66
C ILE A 154 11.23 -27.98 -2.22
N HIS A 155 9.97 -28.36 -1.96
CA HIS A 155 8.83 -27.52 -2.27
C HIS A 155 8.33 -26.85 -0.99
N THR A 156 8.18 -25.54 -1.03
CA THR A 156 7.65 -24.73 0.07
C THR A 156 6.42 -24.00 -0.40
N GLU A 157 5.41 -23.95 0.47
CA GLU A 157 4.19 -23.18 0.25
C GLU A 157 3.72 -22.55 1.55
N PHE A 158 3.03 -21.39 1.44
CA PHE A 158 2.48 -20.72 2.62
C PHE A 158 1.20 -19.93 2.31
N THR A 159 0.44 -19.73 3.38
CA THR A 159 -0.72 -18.85 3.49
C THR A 159 -0.65 -18.09 4.82
N ALA A 160 -1.56 -17.14 5.08
CA ALA A 160 -1.48 -16.27 6.25
C ALA A 160 -2.84 -15.93 6.87
N THR A 161 -2.76 -15.27 8.02
CA THR A 161 -3.86 -14.58 8.71
C THR A 161 -3.41 -13.13 9.02
N ASP A 162 -4.11 -12.43 9.91
CA ASP A 162 -3.71 -11.06 10.31
C ASP A 162 -2.34 -11.04 11.02
N HIS A 163 -2.08 -12.01 11.90
CA HIS A 163 -0.88 -12.06 12.75
C HIS A 163 -0.03 -13.31 12.52
N CYS A 164 -0.48 -14.26 11.67
CA CYS A 164 0.18 -15.56 11.59
C CYS A 164 0.49 -15.99 10.16
N GLY A 165 1.59 -16.72 10.01
CA GLY A 165 1.92 -17.48 8.81
C GLY A 165 1.67 -18.98 8.99
N TYR A 166 1.26 -19.65 7.93
CA TYR A 166 1.14 -21.10 7.91
C TYR A 166 1.93 -21.66 6.73
N LEU A 167 3.03 -22.39 7.01
CA LEU A 167 3.97 -22.88 6.01
C LEU A 167 3.94 -24.40 5.94
N ARG A 168 4.13 -24.95 4.74
CA ARG A 168 4.35 -26.39 4.49
C ARG A 168 5.64 -26.58 3.71
N PHE A 169 6.46 -27.54 4.14
CA PHE A 169 7.71 -27.91 3.50
C PHE A 169 7.66 -29.37 3.08
N LEU A 170 7.76 -29.64 1.77
CA LEU A 170 7.81 -30.98 1.21
C LEU A 170 9.25 -31.31 0.89
N PHE A 171 9.79 -32.24 1.65
CA PHE A 171 11.16 -32.71 1.47
C PHE A 171 11.21 -34.04 0.67
N PRO A 172 12.33 -34.32 -0.02
CA PRO A 172 12.56 -35.66 -0.55
C PRO A 172 12.66 -36.67 0.61
N THR A 173 12.24 -37.91 0.37
CA THR A 173 12.25 -38.99 1.39
C THR A 173 13.66 -39.45 1.78
N ALA A 174 14.69 -39.06 1.05
CA ALA A 174 16.08 -39.33 1.32
C ALA A 174 16.80 -38.09 1.83
N GLY A 175 17.57 -38.24 2.92
CA GLY A 175 18.33 -37.15 3.54
C GLY A 175 17.79 -36.77 4.93
N ARG A 176 18.51 -35.88 5.59
CA ARG A 176 18.06 -35.25 6.85
C ARG A 176 17.36 -33.94 6.49
N ALA A 177 16.11 -33.81 6.86
CA ALA A 177 15.33 -32.62 6.64
C ALA A 177 15.30 -31.76 7.90
N GLY A 178 15.40 -30.46 7.73
CA GLY A 178 15.31 -29.51 8.83
C GLY A 178 14.77 -28.15 8.38
N VAL A 179 14.44 -27.33 9.37
CA VAL A 179 14.05 -25.93 9.18
C VAL A 179 14.94 -25.08 10.06
N LEU A 180 15.59 -24.11 9.46
CA LEU A 180 16.29 -23.04 10.13
C LEU A 180 15.30 -21.92 10.46
N ILE A 181 15.33 -21.42 11.67
CA ILE A 181 14.56 -20.25 12.13
C ILE A 181 15.57 -19.16 12.49
N GLU A 182 15.60 -18.08 11.75
CA GLU A 182 16.45 -16.91 12.02
C GLU A 182 15.64 -15.91 12.84
N ALA A 183 16.10 -15.62 14.06
CA ALA A 183 15.45 -14.65 14.94
C ALA A 183 16.02 -13.25 14.76
N THR A 184 17.34 -13.13 14.49
CA THR A 184 18.00 -11.85 14.34
C THR A 184 18.99 -11.83 13.17
N ARG A 185 19.12 -10.67 12.55
CA ARG A 185 20.17 -10.37 11.54
C ARG A 185 21.51 -10.11 12.19
N PRO A 186 22.62 -10.18 11.43
CA PRO A 186 23.95 -9.83 11.93
C PRO A 186 23.98 -8.44 12.59
N GLY A 187 24.57 -8.37 13.80
CA GLY A 187 24.68 -7.14 14.58
C GLY A 187 23.47 -6.85 15.50
N ILE A 188 22.35 -7.51 15.29
CA ILE A 188 21.15 -7.32 16.11
C ILE A 188 21.12 -8.38 17.21
N ARG A 189 21.02 -7.92 18.46
CA ARG A 189 20.88 -8.81 19.63
C ARG A 189 19.42 -9.19 19.81
N GLY A 190 19.16 -10.48 20.06
CA GLY A 190 17.84 -11.00 20.36
C GLY A 190 17.92 -12.34 21.08
N HIS A 191 16.81 -13.02 21.15
CA HIS A 191 16.69 -14.27 21.90
C HIS A 191 15.93 -15.32 21.09
N VAL A 192 16.37 -16.57 21.21
CA VAL A 192 15.65 -17.73 20.71
C VAL A 192 15.73 -18.89 21.71
N GLU A 193 14.64 -19.62 21.84
CA GLU A 193 14.51 -20.79 22.69
C GLU A 193 13.74 -21.90 21.97
N VAL A 194 14.18 -23.15 22.13
CA VAL A 194 13.52 -24.36 21.63
C VAL A 194 12.84 -25.10 22.79
N ASP A 195 11.55 -25.34 22.64
CA ASP A 195 10.76 -26.19 23.55
C ASP A 195 10.35 -27.47 22.81
N GLU A 196 11.17 -28.52 22.91
CA GLU A 196 10.94 -29.79 22.21
C GLU A 196 9.62 -30.45 22.63
N ALA A 197 9.23 -30.31 23.89
CA ALA A 197 8.00 -30.93 24.42
C ALA A 197 6.75 -30.33 23.80
N ARG A 198 6.78 -29.02 23.52
CA ARG A 198 5.71 -28.29 22.83
C ARG A 198 5.88 -28.26 21.31
N ARG A 199 7.03 -28.73 20.81
CA ARG A 199 7.40 -28.60 19.38
C ARG A 199 7.39 -27.15 18.93
N GLU A 200 7.88 -26.26 19.77
CA GLU A 200 7.91 -24.81 19.53
C GLU A 200 9.35 -24.27 19.49
N VAL A 201 9.58 -23.32 18.60
CA VAL A 201 10.71 -22.38 18.65
C VAL A 201 10.13 -21.01 18.89
N ARG A 202 10.62 -20.29 19.90
CA ARG A 202 10.12 -18.95 20.26
C ARG A 202 11.27 -17.99 20.50
N GLY A 203 11.00 -16.72 20.28
CA GLY A 203 12.04 -15.71 20.47
C GLY A 203 11.54 -14.30 20.22
N TYR A 204 12.50 -13.40 20.16
CA TYR A 204 12.26 -12.01 19.80
C TYR A 204 13.49 -11.34 19.18
N ASN A 205 13.26 -10.25 18.45
CA ASN A 205 14.27 -9.27 18.11
C ASN A 205 13.76 -7.85 18.33
N PRO A 206 14.64 -6.90 18.72
CA PRO A 206 14.30 -5.49 18.88
C PRO A 206 14.59 -4.66 17.65
N ASP A 207 14.84 -5.27 16.49
CA ASP A 207 15.30 -4.58 15.28
C ASP A 207 14.24 -3.59 14.76
N ARG A 208 14.68 -2.36 14.57
CA ARG A 208 13.98 -1.28 13.86
C ARG A 208 15.02 -0.59 13.00
N GLN A 209 14.97 -0.79 11.70
CA GLN A 209 16.01 -0.29 10.79
C GLN A 209 16.01 1.25 10.66
N ASP A 210 14.88 1.90 10.99
CA ASP A 210 14.73 3.36 10.99
C ASP A 210 14.81 3.98 12.40
N ASP A 211 15.32 3.27 13.38
CA ASP A 211 15.34 3.69 14.80
C ASP A 211 16.07 5.02 15.03
N GLN A 212 17.05 5.35 14.20
CA GLN A 212 17.80 6.60 14.27
C GLN A 212 17.02 7.84 13.80
N LEU A 213 15.93 7.66 13.04
CA LEU A 213 15.17 8.77 12.45
C LEU A 213 14.20 9.41 13.45
N GLY A 214 13.76 8.66 14.46
CA GLY A 214 12.81 9.13 15.47
C GLY A 214 13.47 9.62 16.75
N PRO A 215 12.76 10.45 17.54
CA PRO A 215 13.28 10.98 18.79
C PRO A 215 13.16 9.99 19.95
N LEU A 216 12.32 8.96 19.84
CA LEU A 216 11.93 8.12 20.97
C LEU A 216 12.83 6.89 21.13
N ALA A 217 13.38 6.72 22.33
CA ALA A 217 13.97 5.46 22.74
C ALA A 217 12.85 4.49 23.15
N LEU A 218 12.84 3.28 22.58
CA LEU A 218 11.84 2.26 22.83
C LEU A 218 12.50 0.98 23.38
N PRO A 219 12.96 0.97 24.65
CA PRO A 219 13.70 -0.14 25.23
C PRO A 219 12.89 -1.43 25.36
N HIS A 220 11.56 -1.35 25.35
CA HIS A 220 10.67 -2.52 25.43
C HIS A 220 10.19 -3.01 24.06
N PHE A 221 10.47 -2.28 22.98
CA PHE A 221 10.10 -2.71 21.63
C PHE A 221 10.76 -4.04 21.28
N LYS A 222 9.95 -4.99 20.88
CA LYS A 222 10.39 -6.31 20.37
C LYS A 222 9.37 -6.88 19.41
N GLY A 223 9.84 -7.43 18.29
CA GLY A 223 9.07 -8.36 17.48
C GLY A 223 9.20 -9.75 18.09
N TYR A 224 8.15 -10.25 18.71
CA TYR A 224 8.07 -11.60 19.29
C TYR A 224 7.51 -12.57 18.27
N PHE A 225 7.97 -13.83 18.33
CA PHE A 225 7.43 -14.89 17.49
C PHE A 225 7.33 -16.23 18.25
N VAL A 226 6.42 -17.08 17.78
CA VAL A 226 6.30 -18.49 18.14
C VAL A 226 6.12 -19.30 16.87
N VAL A 227 7.06 -20.19 16.57
CA VAL A 227 6.97 -21.17 15.49
C VAL A 227 6.56 -22.51 16.10
N ARG A 228 5.40 -23.03 15.74
CA ARG A 228 4.87 -24.33 16.20
C ARG A 228 4.90 -25.32 15.06
N PHE A 229 5.41 -26.53 15.31
CA PHE A 229 5.46 -27.61 14.32
C PHE A 229 4.42 -28.71 14.63
N LYS A 230 3.79 -29.23 13.57
CA LYS A 230 2.85 -30.34 13.68
C LYS A 230 3.57 -31.64 13.97
N GLN A 231 4.68 -31.89 13.29
CA GLN A 231 5.48 -33.10 13.42
C GLN A 231 6.38 -33.03 14.67
N PRO A 232 6.69 -34.19 15.31
CA PRO A 232 7.67 -34.24 16.37
C PRO A 232 9.07 -33.82 15.90
N LEU A 233 9.78 -33.05 16.71
CA LEU A 233 11.17 -32.73 16.48
C LEU A 233 12.05 -33.96 16.69
N LYS A 234 12.94 -34.27 15.73
CA LYS A 234 13.91 -35.37 15.86
C LYS A 234 15.16 -34.92 16.60
N ALA A 235 15.62 -33.72 16.36
CA ALA A 235 16.69 -33.03 17.06
C ALA A 235 16.52 -31.54 16.90
N ALA A 236 17.02 -30.78 17.86
CA ALA A 236 17.00 -29.34 17.83
C ALA A 236 18.26 -28.75 18.49
N HIS A 237 18.69 -27.61 18.07
CA HIS A 237 19.71 -26.81 18.72
C HIS A 237 19.56 -25.34 18.35
N VAL A 238 20.06 -24.47 19.19
CA VAL A 238 20.20 -23.04 18.89
C VAL A 238 21.57 -22.75 18.32
N TYR A 239 21.71 -21.64 17.61
CA TYR A 239 22.98 -21.19 17.03
C TYR A 239 23.20 -19.71 17.28
N GLU A 240 24.48 -19.31 17.28
CA GLU A 240 24.92 -17.93 17.26
C GLU A 240 25.96 -17.77 16.15
N ASP A 241 25.86 -16.71 15.34
CA ASP A 241 26.63 -16.51 14.13
C ASP A 241 26.54 -17.74 13.16
N ALA A 242 27.65 -18.35 12.86
CA ALA A 242 27.71 -19.52 11.98
C ALA A 242 27.93 -20.85 12.74
N ALA A 243 27.66 -20.90 14.06
CA ALA A 243 28.02 -22.05 14.90
C ALA A 243 26.84 -22.54 15.76
N ALA A 244 26.62 -23.87 15.69
CA ALA A 244 25.68 -24.54 16.60
C ALA A 244 26.17 -24.52 18.05
N LEU A 245 25.30 -24.20 18.98
CA LEU A 245 25.55 -24.24 20.42
C LEU A 245 25.09 -25.57 20.98
N GLN A 246 26.00 -26.56 20.99
CA GLN A 246 25.68 -27.92 21.39
C GLN A 246 25.20 -28.01 22.83
N GLY A 247 24.09 -28.75 23.07
CA GLY A 247 23.52 -28.97 24.38
C GLY A 247 22.79 -27.76 24.99
N ARG A 248 22.57 -26.70 24.22
CA ARG A 248 21.76 -25.53 24.61
C ARG A 248 20.43 -25.53 23.89
N SER A 249 19.38 -25.20 24.62
CA SER A 249 18.03 -25.02 24.11
C SER A 249 17.65 -23.54 23.97
N ASP A 250 18.48 -22.61 24.48
CA ASP A 250 18.25 -21.18 24.45
C ASP A 250 19.54 -20.41 24.16
N VAL A 251 19.42 -19.23 23.56
CA VAL A 251 20.52 -18.29 23.38
C VAL A 251 19.99 -16.86 23.31
N GLU A 252 20.69 -15.95 24.00
CA GLU A 252 20.57 -14.50 23.82
C GLU A 252 21.91 -13.98 23.29
N GLY A 253 21.89 -13.40 22.11
CA GLY A 253 23.12 -13.00 21.42
C GLY A 253 22.82 -12.25 20.13
N SER A 254 23.86 -12.07 19.31
CA SER A 254 23.77 -11.45 18.01
C SER A 254 23.72 -12.52 16.90
N ASN A 255 22.90 -12.30 15.86
CA ASN A 255 22.76 -13.26 14.78
C ASN A 255 22.36 -14.67 15.28
N VAL A 256 21.30 -14.71 16.07
CA VAL A 256 20.83 -15.95 16.73
C VAL A 256 19.62 -16.56 16.02
N GLY A 257 19.50 -17.87 16.15
CA GLY A 257 18.36 -18.61 15.66
C GLY A 257 18.38 -20.07 16.16
N ALA A 258 17.50 -20.87 15.61
CA ALA A 258 17.39 -22.30 15.90
C ALA A 258 17.35 -23.14 14.62
N TYR A 259 17.82 -24.37 14.72
CA TYR A 259 17.63 -25.39 13.68
C TYR A 259 16.90 -26.57 14.31
N VAL A 260 15.85 -27.02 13.65
CA VAL A 260 15.06 -28.18 14.04
C VAL A 260 15.01 -29.19 12.90
N SER A 261 15.16 -30.48 13.20
CA SER A 261 15.14 -31.54 12.20
C SER A 261 13.97 -32.50 12.41
N PHE A 262 13.62 -33.19 11.32
CA PHE A 262 12.45 -34.05 11.24
C PHE A 262 12.74 -35.39 10.59
N ASP A 263 11.88 -36.37 10.84
CA ASP A 263 11.83 -37.60 10.08
C ASP A 263 10.86 -37.44 8.89
N THR A 264 11.39 -37.57 7.69
CA THR A 264 10.65 -37.40 6.42
C THR A 264 10.48 -38.71 5.65
N ALA A 265 10.78 -39.85 6.26
CA ALA A 265 10.68 -41.16 5.60
C ALA A 265 9.26 -41.48 5.09
N GLY A 266 8.23 -40.91 5.73
CA GLY A 266 6.82 -41.06 5.34
C GLY A 266 6.40 -40.23 4.13
N GLY A 267 7.21 -39.24 3.69
CA GLY A 267 6.88 -38.34 2.59
C GLY A 267 5.83 -37.25 2.91
N GLU A 268 5.39 -37.19 4.19
CA GLU A 268 4.43 -36.18 4.64
C GLU A 268 5.11 -34.80 4.73
N PRO A 269 4.38 -33.71 4.41
CA PRO A 269 4.91 -32.36 4.56
C PRO A 269 5.19 -32.03 6.03
N ILE A 270 6.27 -31.29 6.29
CA ILE A 270 6.50 -30.66 7.58
C ILE A 270 5.68 -29.37 7.61
N GLU A 271 4.81 -29.24 8.59
CA GLU A 271 3.92 -28.09 8.73
C GLU A 271 4.34 -27.22 9.91
N ALA A 272 4.43 -25.88 9.67
CA ALA A 272 4.77 -24.87 10.67
C ALA A 272 3.72 -23.76 10.69
N GLN A 273 3.24 -23.42 11.87
CA GLN A 273 2.42 -22.24 12.14
C GLN A 273 3.30 -21.23 12.90
N VAL A 274 3.31 -19.97 12.43
CA VAL A 274 4.14 -18.90 12.99
C VAL A 274 3.24 -17.78 13.46
N GLY A 275 3.18 -17.54 14.76
CA GLY A 275 2.51 -16.37 15.33
C GLY A 275 3.52 -15.26 15.62
N THR A 276 3.16 -14.02 15.30
CA THR A 276 3.94 -12.82 15.60
C THR A 276 3.21 -11.93 16.60
N SER A 277 3.94 -11.07 17.28
CA SER A 277 3.39 -10.11 18.25
C SER A 277 4.40 -8.99 18.53
N PHE A 278 3.90 -7.81 18.86
CA PHE A 278 4.69 -6.73 19.45
C PHE A 278 4.49 -6.59 20.96
N ILE A 279 3.62 -7.43 21.55
CA ILE A 279 3.29 -7.39 22.98
C ILE A 279 4.13 -8.38 23.78
N SER A 280 4.14 -9.67 23.38
CA SER A 280 4.89 -10.72 24.10
C SER A 280 4.88 -12.06 23.36
N ILE A 281 5.77 -13.00 23.77
CA ILE A 281 5.71 -14.41 23.32
C ILE A 281 4.35 -15.05 23.67
N ALA A 282 3.78 -14.70 24.83
CA ALA A 282 2.47 -15.23 25.22
C ALA A 282 1.36 -14.73 24.29
N GLN A 283 1.45 -13.48 23.84
CA GLN A 283 0.49 -12.93 22.88
C GLN A 283 0.69 -13.55 21.48
N ALA A 284 1.93 -13.73 21.01
CA ALA A 284 2.19 -14.42 19.75
C ALA A 284 1.59 -15.85 19.74
N ARG A 285 1.65 -16.55 20.88
CA ARG A 285 0.99 -17.86 21.04
C ARG A 285 -0.53 -17.72 21.04
N ALA A 286 -1.08 -16.71 21.72
CA ALA A 286 -2.52 -16.46 21.73
C ALA A 286 -3.06 -16.14 20.34
N ASN A 287 -2.29 -15.39 19.51
CA ASN A 287 -2.62 -15.15 18.11
C ASN A 287 -2.68 -16.44 17.30
N LEU A 288 -1.71 -17.35 17.49
CA LEU A 288 -1.76 -18.69 16.88
C LEU A 288 -3.00 -19.49 17.30
N ASP A 289 -3.28 -19.53 18.60
CA ASP A 289 -4.39 -20.32 19.14
C ASP A 289 -5.75 -19.79 18.65
N ALA A 290 -5.87 -18.48 18.46
CA ALA A 290 -7.08 -17.83 17.96
C ALA A 290 -7.26 -17.99 16.44
N GLU A 291 -6.18 -17.84 15.65
CA GLU A 291 -6.27 -17.72 14.20
C GLU A 291 -5.97 -19.02 13.46
N LEU A 292 -5.14 -19.89 14.04
CA LEU A 292 -4.73 -21.17 13.48
C LEU A 292 -4.95 -22.33 14.47
N PRO A 293 -6.19 -22.54 14.95
CA PRO A 293 -6.49 -23.58 15.96
C PRO A 293 -6.36 -25.01 15.40
N ALA A 294 -6.34 -25.18 14.09
CA ALA A 294 -6.28 -26.47 13.41
C ALA A 294 -5.13 -26.53 12.40
N TRP A 295 -4.67 -27.76 12.13
CA TRP A 295 -3.70 -28.07 11.08
C TRP A 295 -4.42 -28.36 9.76
N ASP A 296 -5.08 -27.35 9.20
CA ASP A 296 -5.81 -27.40 7.93
C ASP A 296 -5.37 -26.25 7.01
N PHE A 297 -4.27 -26.47 6.32
CA PHE A 297 -3.67 -25.48 5.42
C PHE A 297 -4.61 -25.09 4.29
N ASP A 298 -5.28 -26.06 3.68
CA ASP A 298 -6.10 -25.82 2.49
C ASP A 298 -7.36 -25.03 2.84
N ALA A 299 -7.98 -25.32 3.99
CA ALA A 299 -9.10 -24.53 4.52
C ALA A 299 -8.65 -23.09 4.83
N ARG A 300 -7.46 -22.90 5.41
CA ARG A 300 -6.90 -21.55 5.69
C ARG A 300 -6.65 -20.76 4.41
N ARG A 301 -5.97 -21.40 3.43
CA ARG A 301 -5.75 -20.81 2.11
C ARG A 301 -7.07 -20.39 1.44
N GLN A 302 -8.09 -21.27 1.49
CA GLN A 302 -9.40 -20.95 0.92
C GLN A 302 -10.07 -19.78 1.64
N SER A 303 -10.02 -19.73 2.97
CA SER A 303 -10.57 -18.62 3.74
C SER A 303 -9.90 -17.29 3.42
N LEU A 304 -8.57 -17.26 3.22
CA LEU A 304 -7.85 -16.06 2.80
C LEU A 304 -8.21 -15.66 1.37
N LYS A 305 -8.34 -16.64 0.46
CA LYS A 305 -8.82 -16.39 -0.91
C LYS A 305 -10.21 -15.75 -0.90
N ASP A 306 -11.11 -16.22 -0.04
CA ASP A 306 -12.47 -15.71 0.08
C ASP A 306 -12.48 -14.26 0.64
N ALA A 307 -11.62 -13.97 1.62
CA ALA A 307 -11.47 -12.63 2.19
C ALA A 307 -11.00 -11.61 1.11
N TRP A 308 -10.00 -11.98 0.32
CA TRP A 308 -9.55 -11.14 -0.80
C TRP A 308 -10.63 -10.99 -1.88
N ASN A 309 -11.32 -12.06 -2.26
CA ASN A 309 -12.42 -11.97 -3.23
C ASN A 309 -13.56 -11.08 -2.74
N ALA A 310 -13.84 -11.06 -1.44
CA ALA A 310 -14.84 -10.18 -0.88
C ALA A 310 -14.46 -8.69 -1.04
N LYS A 311 -13.19 -8.34 -0.80
CA LYS A 311 -12.68 -6.96 -0.94
C LYS A 311 -12.48 -6.55 -2.39
N LEU A 312 -11.75 -7.33 -3.18
CA LEU A 312 -11.50 -7.04 -4.60
C LEU A 312 -12.80 -7.01 -5.42
N GLY A 313 -13.75 -7.87 -5.06
CA GLY A 313 -15.07 -7.93 -5.69
C GLY A 313 -16.01 -6.77 -5.35
N LEU A 314 -15.59 -5.79 -4.55
CA LEU A 314 -16.34 -4.54 -4.38
C LEU A 314 -16.36 -3.73 -5.69
N LEU A 315 -15.34 -3.88 -6.52
CA LEU A 315 -15.25 -3.28 -7.85
C LEU A 315 -15.33 -4.37 -8.93
N ASP A 316 -16.24 -4.16 -9.87
CA ASP A 316 -16.49 -5.04 -11.03
C ASP A 316 -16.34 -4.22 -12.32
N ILE A 317 -15.56 -4.71 -13.29
CA ILE A 317 -15.21 -3.98 -14.51
C ILE A 317 -15.54 -4.77 -15.77
N ASP A 318 -16.02 -4.06 -16.81
CA ASP A 318 -16.26 -4.59 -18.15
C ASP A 318 -15.51 -3.79 -19.22
N GLY A 319 -15.17 -4.45 -20.31
CA GLY A 319 -14.48 -3.82 -21.44
C GLY A 319 -12.97 -3.67 -21.26
N ALA A 320 -12.39 -4.37 -20.26
CA ALA A 320 -10.96 -4.42 -20.02
C ALA A 320 -10.32 -5.62 -20.73
N SER A 321 -9.12 -5.46 -21.29
CA SER A 321 -8.26 -6.57 -21.71
C SER A 321 -7.79 -7.41 -20.49
N ALA A 322 -7.20 -8.58 -20.74
CA ALA A 322 -6.62 -9.39 -19.66
C ALA A 322 -5.55 -8.63 -18.87
N ASP A 323 -4.62 -7.95 -19.56
CA ASP A 323 -3.58 -7.15 -18.92
C ASP A 323 -4.15 -6.01 -18.11
N GLN A 324 -5.14 -5.29 -18.64
CA GLN A 324 -5.81 -4.21 -17.91
C GLN A 324 -6.54 -4.71 -16.65
N ARG A 325 -7.14 -5.92 -16.71
CA ARG A 325 -7.74 -6.55 -15.51
C ARG A 325 -6.67 -6.85 -14.47
N GLN A 326 -5.54 -7.41 -14.90
CA GLN A 326 -4.44 -7.72 -13.98
C GLN A 326 -3.87 -6.46 -13.35
N ILE A 327 -3.60 -5.41 -14.11
CA ILE A 327 -3.14 -4.12 -13.56
C ILE A 327 -4.17 -3.58 -12.55
N PHE A 328 -5.45 -3.56 -12.91
CA PHE A 328 -6.51 -3.00 -12.07
C PHE A 328 -6.69 -3.75 -10.75
N TYR A 329 -6.80 -5.08 -10.79
CA TYR A 329 -6.97 -5.87 -9.57
C TYR A 329 -5.69 -5.95 -8.74
N THR A 330 -4.51 -5.83 -9.35
CA THR A 330 -3.24 -5.71 -8.62
C THR A 330 -3.14 -4.35 -7.93
N ALA A 331 -3.56 -3.27 -8.59
CA ALA A 331 -3.63 -1.95 -7.97
C ALA A 331 -4.61 -1.94 -6.78
N LEU A 332 -5.78 -2.59 -6.90
CA LEU A 332 -6.69 -2.77 -5.76
C LEU A 332 -6.07 -3.58 -4.61
N TYR A 333 -5.30 -4.62 -4.95
CA TYR A 333 -4.59 -5.41 -3.95
C TYR A 333 -3.55 -4.56 -3.20
N HIS A 334 -2.70 -3.80 -3.90
CA HIS A 334 -1.71 -2.92 -3.28
C HIS A 334 -2.35 -1.87 -2.37
N ALA A 335 -3.42 -1.20 -2.84
CA ALA A 335 -4.14 -0.17 -2.08
C ALA A 335 -4.90 -0.71 -0.84
N LEU A 336 -4.99 -2.02 -0.64
CA LEU A 336 -5.64 -2.65 0.52
C LEU A 336 -4.63 -3.33 1.46
N LEU A 337 -3.32 -3.06 1.30
CA LEU A 337 -2.28 -3.57 2.20
C LEU A 337 -2.01 -2.64 3.38
N TYR A 338 -2.18 -1.34 3.20
CA TYR A 338 -1.83 -0.29 4.17
C TYR A 338 -3.00 0.68 4.39
N PRO A 339 -3.05 1.41 5.52
CA PRO A 339 -2.24 1.26 6.74
C PRO A 339 -2.42 -0.12 7.35
N ARG A 340 -1.34 -0.65 7.94
CA ARG A 340 -1.33 -1.99 8.52
C ARG A 340 -1.98 -2.01 9.91
N LEU A 341 -2.78 -3.03 10.19
CA LEU A 341 -3.24 -3.33 11.55
C LEU A 341 -2.03 -3.48 12.49
N PHE A 342 -2.09 -2.86 13.67
CA PHE A 342 -1.03 -2.94 14.66
C PHE A 342 -1.57 -3.35 16.04
N SER A 343 -2.80 -3.78 16.11
CA SER A 343 -3.42 -4.30 17.33
C SER A 343 -3.69 -5.80 17.24
N GLU A 344 -3.60 -6.50 18.36
CA GLU A 344 -3.65 -7.94 18.55
C GLU A 344 -4.83 -8.27 19.46
N HIS A 345 -5.98 -8.63 18.86
CA HIS A 345 -7.21 -8.99 19.58
C HIS A 345 -7.65 -7.97 20.63
N GLY A 346 -7.62 -6.67 20.26
CA GLY A 346 -8.08 -5.58 21.10
C GLY A 346 -7.03 -4.99 22.05
N ARG A 347 -5.75 -5.34 21.87
CA ARG A 347 -4.61 -4.75 22.56
C ARG A 347 -3.53 -4.36 21.54
N TYR A 348 -2.69 -3.41 21.87
CA TYR A 348 -1.55 -3.03 21.04
C TYR A 348 -0.38 -2.56 21.89
N TYR A 349 0.84 -2.73 21.37
CA TYR A 349 2.02 -2.05 21.88
C TYR A 349 2.11 -0.68 21.21
N SER A 350 2.19 0.38 22.01
CA SER A 350 2.41 1.72 21.49
C SER A 350 3.90 2.02 21.33
N ALA A 351 4.30 2.31 20.12
CA ALA A 351 5.64 2.76 19.80
C ALA A 351 5.83 4.29 20.04
N PHE A 352 4.87 4.92 20.76
CA PHE A 352 4.90 6.35 21.07
C PHE A 352 5.13 6.62 22.56
N ASP A 353 4.73 5.70 23.44
CA ASP A 353 5.00 5.78 24.90
C ASP A 353 5.65 4.51 25.46
N ASP A 354 5.99 3.54 24.61
CA ASP A 354 6.66 2.28 24.99
C ASP A 354 5.83 1.42 25.98
N GLN A 355 4.50 1.46 25.85
CA GLN A 355 3.55 0.74 26.72
C GLN A 355 2.58 -0.13 25.92
N VAL A 356 1.87 -1.02 26.63
CA VAL A 356 0.79 -1.82 26.03
C VAL A 356 -0.56 -1.24 26.44
N HIS A 357 -1.42 -0.99 25.46
CA HIS A 357 -2.76 -0.41 25.64
C HIS A 357 -3.85 -1.36 25.14
N ASP A 358 -5.09 -1.11 25.59
CA ASP A 358 -6.29 -1.73 25.04
C ASP A 358 -6.84 -0.85 23.89
N GLY A 359 -7.26 -1.47 22.81
CA GLY A 359 -7.84 -0.77 21.66
C GLY A 359 -7.43 -1.33 20.31
N VAL A 360 -7.74 -0.57 19.26
CA VAL A 360 -7.35 -0.86 17.88
C VAL A 360 -6.33 0.18 17.44
N SER A 361 -5.21 -0.29 16.87
CA SER A 361 -4.14 0.55 16.35
C SER A 361 -3.78 0.15 14.92
N TYR A 362 -3.29 1.11 14.16
CA TYR A 362 -2.74 0.98 12.81
C TYR A 362 -1.41 1.70 12.73
N THR A 363 -0.53 1.26 11.82
CA THR A 363 0.78 1.87 11.56
C THR A 363 1.13 1.83 10.08
N ASP A 364 2.33 2.27 9.72
CA ASP A 364 2.83 2.29 8.33
C ASP A 364 1.93 3.14 7.42
N TYR A 365 1.54 4.31 7.92
CA TYR A 365 0.91 5.35 7.13
C TYR A 365 1.98 6.11 6.36
N SER A 366 1.96 6.01 5.04
CA SER A 366 2.77 6.83 4.14
C SER A 366 2.05 8.15 3.86
N ILE A 367 1.81 8.99 4.90
CA ILE A 367 0.77 10.03 4.82
C ILE A 367 1.07 11.09 3.76
N TRP A 368 2.34 11.49 3.57
CA TRP A 368 2.71 12.46 2.53
C TRP A 368 2.31 12.00 1.13
N ASP A 369 2.37 10.68 0.90
CA ASP A 369 1.98 10.04 -0.34
C ASP A 369 0.47 9.81 -0.38
N THR A 370 -0.03 9.08 0.60
CA THR A 370 -1.34 8.42 0.58
C THR A 370 -2.52 9.36 0.85
N PHE A 371 -2.30 10.54 1.45
CA PHE A 371 -3.39 11.52 1.64
C PHE A 371 -4.00 11.97 0.31
N ARG A 372 -3.26 11.86 -0.80
CA ARG A 372 -3.65 12.37 -2.11
C ARG A 372 -4.73 11.53 -2.78
N ALA A 373 -4.67 10.20 -2.66
CA ALA A 373 -5.68 9.32 -3.27
C ALA A 373 -6.00 8.07 -2.45
N GLU A 374 -5.01 7.41 -1.85
CA GLU A 374 -5.20 6.10 -1.23
C GLU A 374 -6.23 6.17 -0.09
N HIS A 375 -6.10 7.10 0.88
CA HIS A 375 -7.07 7.24 1.96
C HIS A 375 -8.46 7.59 1.45
N SER A 376 -8.57 8.42 0.40
CA SER A 376 -9.85 8.67 -0.27
C SER A 376 -10.47 7.40 -0.84
N LEU A 377 -9.65 6.50 -1.40
CA LEU A 377 -10.10 5.20 -1.92
C LEU A 377 -10.59 4.30 -0.79
N LEU A 378 -9.87 4.27 0.34
CA LEU A 378 -10.27 3.50 1.52
C LEU A 378 -11.62 3.96 2.10
N THR A 379 -11.96 5.24 2.02
CA THR A 379 -13.30 5.70 2.43
C THR A 379 -14.43 5.07 1.61
N LEU A 380 -14.15 4.57 0.41
CA LEU A 380 -15.10 3.86 -0.46
C LEU A 380 -15.03 2.33 -0.31
N LEU A 381 -13.83 1.76 -0.13
CA LEU A 381 -13.61 0.30 -0.15
C LEU A 381 -13.51 -0.35 1.22
N ALA A 382 -13.11 0.41 2.25
CA ALA A 382 -12.93 -0.06 3.61
C ALA A 382 -13.49 0.93 4.66
N PRO A 383 -14.70 1.51 4.45
CA PRO A 383 -15.24 2.52 5.35
C PRO A 383 -15.40 2.03 6.79
N GLU A 384 -15.50 0.72 7.00
CA GLU A 384 -15.56 0.10 8.34
C GLU A 384 -14.24 0.23 9.14
N ARG A 385 -13.14 0.61 8.49
CA ARG A 385 -11.82 0.77 9.12
C ARG A 385 -11.45 2.24 9.35
N ILE A 386 -12.06 3.18 8.65
CA ILE A 386 -11.69 4.60 8.69
C ILE A 386 -11.74 5.18 10.11
N ASP A 387 -12.80 4.94 10.85
CA ASP A 387 -12.89 5.42 12.22
C ASP A 387 -11.75 4.89 13.10
N GLY A 388 -11.39 3.61 12.95
CA GLY A 388 -10.26 2.99 13.66
C GLY A 388 -8.91 3.56 13.23
N MET A 389 -8.71 3.82 11.94
CA MET A 389 -7.48 4.41 11.40
C MET A 389 -7.28 5.85 11.93
N ILE A 390 -8.33 6.67 11.91
CA ILE A 390 -8.24 8.03 12.49
C ILE A 390 -8.05 7.96 14.01
N GLN A 391 -8.75 7.04 14.70
CA GLN A 391 -8.59 6.87 16.14
C GLN A 391 -7.16 6.45 16.50
N ALA A 392 -6.48 5.64 15.68
CA ALA A 392 -5.07 5.27 15.90
C ALA A 392 -4.15 6.51 15.88
N LEU A 393 -4.28 7.40 14.89
CA LEU A 393 -3.52 8.66 14.84
C LEU A 393 -3.77 9.54 16.06
N LEU A 394 -5.01 9.54 16.60
CA LEU A 394 -5.34 10.28 17.81
C LEU A 394 -4.80 9.62 19.08
N GLN A 395 -4.62 8.29 19.08
CA GLN A 395 -3.92 7.57 20.16
C GLN A 395 -2.43 7.93 20.15
N ASP A 396 -1.81 7.90 18.98
CA ASP A 396 -0.41 8.32 18.78
C ASP A 396 -0.18 9.75 19.30
N TYR A 397 -1.13 10.66 19.03
CA TYR A 397 -1.13 12.01 19.58
C TYR A 397 -1.22 12.04 21.12
N ARG A 398 -2.05 11.20 21.75
CA ARG A 398 -2.16 11.13 23.21
C ARG A 398 -0.92 10.57 23.87
N GLU A 399 -0.34 9.55 23.25
CA GLU A 399 0.76 8.74 23.78
C GLU A 399 2.12 9.42 23.52
N GLY A 400 2.35 9.92 22.30
CA GLY A 400 3.61 10.55 21.89
C GLY A 400 3.57 12.08 21.89
N GLY A 401 2.40 12.69 21.97
CA GLY A 401 2.23 14.13 22.00
C GLY A 401 1.93 14.80 20.65
N TRP A 402 2.14 14.13 19.51
CA TRP A 402 1.90 14.62 18.15
C TRP A 402 1.24 13.54 17.29
N MET A 403 0.46 13.93 16.29
CA MET A 403 0.09 12.98 15.23
C MET A 403 1.33 12.71 14.37
N PRO A 404 1.57 11.43 13.98
CA PRO A 404 2.73 11.09 13.19
C PRO A 404 2.61 11.57 11.74
N LYS A 405 3.73 11.94 11.11
CA LYS A 405 3.83 12.21 9.68
C LYS A 405 4.00 10.93 8.88
N TRP A 406 4.91 10.06 9.36
CA TRP A 406 5.21 8.77 8.76
C TRP A 406 5.64 7.77 9.86
N PRO A 407 4.71 7.05 10.53
CA PRO A 407 5.05 6.09 11.57
C PRO A 407 5.59 4.77 10.99
N ASN A 408 6.74 4.26 11.55
CA ASN A 408 7.33 2.97 11.19
C ASN A 408 8.07 2.29 12.38
N PRO A 409 7.43 1.66 13.34
CA PRO A 409 6.06 1.90 13.78
C PRO A 409 5.95 3.14 14.68
N SER A 410 7.06 3.79 15.03
CA SER A 410 7.15 5.01 15.82
C SER A 410 7.32 6.22 14.92
N TYR A 411 7.49 7.40 15.54
CA TYR A 411 7.89 8.60 14.81
C TYR A 411 9.14 8.35 13.97
N THR A 412 9.10 8.83 12.74
CA THR A 412 10.26 9.00 11.86
C THR A 412 10.27 10.46 11.39
N ASN A 413 11.43 11.07 11.28
CA ASN A 413 11.52 12.41 10.69
C ASN A 413 11.54 12.31 9.15
N ILE A 414 10.48 11.74 8.58
CA ILE A 414 10.34 11.49 7.14
C ILE A 414 9.25 12.38 6.58
N MET A 415 9.56 13.03 5.47
CA MET A 415 8.72 13.91 4.66
C MET A 415 8.28 15.20 5.40
N ILE A 416 7.66 16.08 4.63
CA ILE A 416 7.17 17.40 5.06
C ILE A 416 5.66 17.37 5.29
N GLY A 417 5.10 18.49 5.76
CA GLY A 417 3.68 18.66 6.03
C GLY A 417 3.19 17.89 7.27
N THR A 418 1.96 18.17 7.67
CA THR A 418 1.24 17.43 8.72
C THR A 418 -0.07 16.89 8.14
N HIS A 419 0.03 16.10 7.08
CA HIS A 419 -1.13 15.68 6.27
C HIS A 419 -2.10 14.71 6.99
N ALA A 420 -1.77 14.25 8.21
CA ALA A 420 -2.76 13.67 9.13
C ALA A 420 -3.94 14.63 9.35
N ASP A 421 -3.69 15.95 9.29
CA ASP A 421 -4.72 17.00 9.31
C ASP A 421 -5.74 16.80 8.16
N SER A 422 -5.24 16.45 6.96
CA SER A 422 -6.07 16.18 5.79
C SER A 422 -6.91 14.90 5.96
N LEU A 423 -6.33 13.82 6.52
CA LEU A 423 -7.05 12.58 6.77
C LEU A 423 -8.22 12.80 7.75
N VAL A 424 -7.96 13.54 8.83
CA VAL A 424 -8.99 13.91 9.81
C VAL A 424 -10.08 14.77 9.16
N ALA A 425 -9.69 15.79 8.39
CA ALA A 425 -10.64 16.68 7.72
C ALA A 425 -11.50 15.94 6.69
N GLU A 426 -10.90 15.04 5.93
CA GLU A 426 -11.59 14.19 4.96
C GLU A 426 -12.61 13.28 5.64
N ALA A 427 -12.20 12.56 6.70
CA ALA A 427 -13.09 11.67 7.44
C ALA A 427 -14.29 12.44 7.99
N ILE A 428 -14.08 13.61 8.61
CA ILE A 428 -15.14 14.48 9.11
C ILE A 428 -16.06 14.95 7.98
N THR A 429 -15.50 15.43 6.87
CA THR A 429 -16.26 15.94 5.72
C THR A 429 -17.10 14.85 5.07
N LYS A 430 -16.61 13.62 5.04
CA LYS A 430 -17.31 12.45 4.51
C LYS A 430 -18.32 11.84 5.50
N GLY A 431 -18.34 12.30 6.74
CA GLY A 431 -19.37 11.97 7.73
C GLY A 431 -19.03 10.82 8.65
N PHE A 432 -17.77 10.43 8.77
CA PHE A 432 -17.29 9.45 9.75
C PHE A 432 -17.41 10.02 11.18
N ARG A 433 -17.84 9.20 12.15
CA ARG A 433 -18.24 9.65 13.49
C ARG A 433 -17.68 8.79 14.63
N GLY A 434 -16.97 7.71 14.35
CA GLY A 434 -16.54 6.72 15.35
C GLY A 434 -15.23 7.07 16.05
N PHE A 435 -14.78 8.33 15.98
CA PHE A 435 -13.62 8.85 16.70
C PHE A 435 -13.93 10.17 17.43
N ASP A 436 -13.07 10.58 18.35
CA ASP A 436 -13.25 11.79 19.17
C ASP A 436 -12.90 13.06 18.37
N TRP A 437 -13.91 13.78 17.91
CA TRP A 437 -13.77 14.99 17.12
C TRP A 437 -13.15 16.17 17.87
N GLN A 438 -13.35 16.26 19.19
CA GLN A 438 -12.74 17.32 20.00
C GLN A 438 -11.25 17.05 20.19
N LEU A 439 -10.87 15.78 20.39
CA LEU A 439 -9.48 15.38 20.41
C LEU A 439 -8.83 15.59 19.03
N ALA A 440 -9.52 15.24 17.97
CA ALA A 440 -9.05 15.46 16.59
C ALA A 440 -8.76 16.96 16.35
N TYR A 441 -9.70 17.85 16.75
CA TYR A 441 -9.47 19.29 16.66
C TYR A 441 -8.26 19.73 17.50
N ALA A 442 -8.11 19.23 18.74
CA ALA A 442 -6.97 19.58 19.58
C ALA A 442 -5.63 19.15 18.94
N ALA A 443 -5.58 17.97 18.31
CA ALA A 443 -4.41 17.44 17.64
C ALA A 443 -4.02 18.28 16.42
N VAL A 444 -4.92 18.46 15.45
CA VAL A 444 -4.64 19.23 14.21
C VAL A 444 -4.32 20.71 14.55
N ARG A 445 -4.98 21.27 15.58
CA ARG A 445 -4.67 22.62 16.03
C ARG A 445 -3.26 22.74 16.60
N LYS A 446 -2.83 21.74 17.38
CA LYS A 446 -1.49 21.70 17.95
C LYS A 446 -0.44 21.67 16.84
N ASP A 447 -0.59 20.80 15.84
CA ASP A 447 0.32 20.69 14.71
C ASP A 447 0.48 22.04 13.98
N ALA A 448 -0.62 22.81 13.85
CA ALA A 448 -0.61 24.08 13.16
C ALA A 448 -0.19 25.29 14.00
N THR A 449 -0.11 25.19 15.34
CA THR A 449 0.09 26.37 16.21
C THR A 449 1.22 26.22 17.23
N THR A 450 1.72 25.02 17.46
CA THR A 450 2.72 24.78 18.52
C THR A 450 4.06 24.45 17.86
N PRO A 451 5.06 25.34 17.93
CA PRO A 451 6.40 25.02 17.44
C PRO A 451 7.02 23.84 18.21
N PRO A 452 7.78 22.98 17.53
CA PRO A 452 8.53 21.92 18.20
C PRO A 452 9.67 22.48 19.07
N ASP A 453 10.17 21.67 19.99
CA ASP A 453 11.28 22.06 20.86
C ASP A 453 12.55 22.32 20.05
N GLY A 454 13.19 23.47 20.30
CA GLY A 454 14.41 23.87 19.61
C GLY A 454 14.22 24.35 18.16
N ASP A 455 13.01 24.68 17.78
CA ASP A 455 12.60 25.05 16.41
C ASP A 455 13.45 26.18 15.75
N THR A 456 14.00 27.09 16.55
CA THR A 456 14.87 28.17 16.05
C THR A 456 16.37 27.90 16.21
N THR A 457 16.75 26.79 16.86
CA THR A 457 18.15 26.47 17.20
C THR A 457 18.68 25.25 16.48
N ARG A 458 17.78 24.45 15.87
CA ARG A 458 18.12 23.28 15.08
C ARG A 458 17.88 23.56 13.60
N ALA A 459 18.83 23.18 12.75
CA ALA A 459 18.55 23.06 11.33
C ALA A 459 17.67 21.81 11.13
N TRP A 460 16.59 21.97 10.40
CA TRP A 460 15.76 20.84 10.00
C TRP A 460 16.04 20.44 8.55
N ARG A 461 16.05 19.13 8.32
CA ARG A 461 16.12 18.51 7.01
C ARG A 461 15.38 17.18 7.05
N ASP A 462 14.73 16.77 5.98
CA ASP A 462 14.12 15.44 5.85
C ASP A 462 15.14 14.34 6.18
N ARG A 463 14.71 13.31 6.91
CA ARG A 463 15.52 12.16 7.33
C ARG A 463 16.77 12.51 8.16
N GLU A 464 16.78 13.65 8.82
CA GLU A 464 17.89 13.99 9.72
C GLU A 464 17.78 13.17 11.02
N PRO A 465 18.82 12.37 11.38
CA PRO A 465 18.78 11.51 12.55
C PRO A 465 18.55 12.27 13.86
N HIS A 466 17.80 11.67 14.77
CA HIS A 466 17.54 12.17 16.12
C HIS A 466 16.88 13.55 16.19
N THR A 467 16.15 13.94 15.17
CA THR A 467 15.36 15.17 15.18
C THR A 467 13.93 14.90 15.67
N PRO A 468 13.42 15.70 16.62
CA PRO A 468 12.10 15.49 17.21
C PRO A 468 10.96 16.12 16.36
N TYR A 469 11.11 16.15 15.04
CA TYR A 469 10.16 16.86 14.17
C TYR A 469 9.01 15.96 13.68
N GLU A 470 8.10 15.66 14.57
CA GLU A 470 6.77 15.20 14.15
C GLU A 470 5.79 16.36 13.96
N ALA A 471 6.22 17.58 14.25
CA ALA A 471 5.53 18.84 14.02
C ALA A 471 6.06 19.55 12.78
N ARG A 472 5.47 20.71 12.47
CA ARG A 472 5.92 21.62 11.41
C ARG A 472 7.25 22.26 11.78
N ALA A 473 8.30 21.96 11.06
CA ALA A 473 9.62 22.51 11.26
C ALA A 473 9.65 24.00 10.88
N GLY A 474 10.25 24.84 11.74
CA GLY A 474 10.34 26.29 11.51
C GLY A 474 9.04 27.04 11.73
N LEU A 475 8.05 26.42 12.39
CA LEU A 475 6.73 27.02 12.62
C LEU A 475 6.84 28.37 13.37
N THR A 476 7.84 28.56 14.24
CA THR A 476 8.12 29.84 14.90
C THR A 476 8.31 30.98 13.88
N TYR A 477 8.98 30.70 12.77
CA TYR A 477 9.15 31.66 11.67
C TYR A 477 7.87 31.77 10.85
N GLY A 478 7.24 30.63 10.53
CA GLY A 478 5.99 30.57 9.76
C GLY A 478 4.86 31.37 10.39
N LEU A 479 4.68 31.28 11.73
CA LEU A 479 3.67 32.06 12.46
C LEU A 479 3.91 33.57 12.38
N LYS A 480 5.17 34.01 12.26
CA LYS A 480 5.54 35.42 12.21
C LYS A 480 5.58 35.99 10.79
N LEU A 481 6.10 35.22 9.84
CA LEU A 481 6.38 35.67 8.47
C LEU A 481 5.28 35.28 7.48
N GLY A 482 4.50 34.26 7.82
CA GLY A 482 3.53 33.62 6.92
C GLY A 482 4.17 32.62 5.95
N TYR A 483 5.48 32.40 6.03
CA TYR A 483 6.22 31.40 5.25
C TYR A 483 7.46 30.92 6.02
N LEU A 484 7.98 29.77 5.64
CA LEU A 484 9.23 29.26 6.19
C LEU A 484 10.42 29.83 5.42
N PRO A 485 11.43 30.41 6.11
CA PRO A 485 12.55 31.05 5.42
C PRO A 485 13.63 30.03 5.07
N SER A 486 14.11 30.05 3.82
CA SER A 486 15.06 29.09 3.26
C SER A 486 16.47 29.16 3.87
N ASP A 487 16.80 30.25 4.54
CA ASP A 487 18.06 30.39 5.31
C ASP A 487 17.95 29.84 6.74
N LYS A 488 16.79 29.31 7.14
CA LYS A 488 16.51 28.73 8.47
C LYS A 488 16.02 27.30 8.39
N VAL A 489 15.25 26.95 7.37
CA VAL A 489 14.59 25.66 7.20
C VAL A 489 14.91 25.13 5.81
N ALA A 490 15.45 23.93 5.73
CA ALA A 490 15.54 23.21 4.45
C ALA A 490 14.13 22.90 3.93
N GLU A 491 13.99 22.76 2.62
CA GLU A 491 12.72 22.39 1.98
C GLU A 491 11.58 23.39 2.27
N SER A 492 11.94 24.63 2.58
CA SER A 492 11.05 25.67 3.07
C SER A 492 9.93 26.09 2.10
N ALA A 493 10.17 26.02 0.79
CA ALA A 493 9.17 26.32 -0.21
C ALA A 493 8.09 25.24 -0.26
N SER A 494 8.49 23.99 -0.40
CA SER A 494 7.57 22.85 -0.38
C SER A 494 6.74 22.81 0.90
N SER A 495 7.41 22.91 2.06
CA SER A 495 6.73 22.90 3.37
C SER A 495 5.74 24.06 3.51
N THR A 496 6.08 25.29 3.10
CA THR A 496 5.13 26.42 3.15
C THR A 496 3.90 26.17 2.28
N LEU A 497 4.07 25.59 1.10
CA LEU A 497 2.98 25.32 0.17
C LEU A 497 2.05 24.23 0.70
N GLU A 498 2.61 23.13 1.18
CA GLU A 498 1.84 22.01 1.72
C GLU A 498 1.19 22.35 3.06
N GLU A 499 1.89 23.04 3.97
CA GLU A 499 1.29 23.55 5.22
C GLU A 499 0.15 24.55 4.98
N SER A 500 0.14 25.25 3.84
CA SER A 500 -1.02 26.07 3.46
C SER A 500 -2.25 25.21 3.15
N TYR A 501 -2.06 24.02 2.59
CA TYR A 501 -3.13 23.03 2.42
C TYR A 501 -3.54 22.41 3.76
N ASP A 502 -2.58 22.07 4.61
CA ASP A 502 -2.86 21.54 5.96
C ASP A 502 -3.66 22.56 6.79
N ASP A 503 -3.31 23.85 6.73
CA ASP A 503 -4.09 24.92 7.37
C ASP A 503 -5.55 24.97 6.88
N TYR A 504 -5.80 24.72 5.59
CA TYR A 504 -7.15 24.56 5.07
C TYR A 504 -7.84 23.34 5.70
N ALA A 505 -7.16 22.22 5.84
CA ALA A 505 -7.69 21.01 6.47
C ALA A 505 -8.02 21.28 7.95
N VAL A 506 -7.13 21.93 8.70
CA VAL A 506 -7.39 22.36 10.09
C VAL A 506 -8.59 23.30 10.17
N ALA A 507 -8.75 24.24 9.23
CA ALA A 507 -9.94 25.10 9.17
C ALA A 507 -11.22 24.28 8.99
N ARG A 508 -11.22 23.24 8.15
CA ARG A 508 -12.39 22.37 7.96
C ARG A 508 -12.76 21.63 9.24
N VAL A 509 -11.75 21.13 9.97
CA VAL A 509 -11.97 20.49 11.29
C VAL A 509 -12.53 21.51 12.30
N ALA A 510 -11.94 22.71 12.39
CA ALA A 510 -12.40 23.79 13.25
C ALA A 510 -13.87 24.17 12.97
N GLN A 511 -14.24 24.29 11.68
CA GLN A 511 -15.61 24.54 11.26
C GLN A 511 -16.59 23.47 11.76
N ALA A 512 -16.21 22.18 11.55
CA ALA A 512 -17.06 21.06 11.90
C ALA A 512 -17.23 20.87 13.41
N THR A 513 -16.24 21.33 14.20
CA THR A 513 -16.24 21.26 15.67
C THR A 513 -16.71 22.53 16.36
N GLY A 514 -17.15 23.55 15.57
CA GLY A 514 -17.79 24.78 16.10
C GLY A 514 -16.84 25.89 16.52
N HIS A 515 -15.54 25.84 16.13
CA HIS A 515 -14.50 26.81 16.46
C HIS A 515 -14.38 27.90 15.37
N ALA A 516 -15.33 28.83 15.33
CA ALA A 516 -15.48 29.81 14.24
C ALA A 516 -14.28 30.75 14.11
N ASP A 517 -13.66 31.18 15.22
CA ASP A 517 -12.50 32.08 15.19
C ASP A 517 -11.28 31.37 14.60
N ASP A 518 -11.03 30.11 14.98
CA ASP A 518 -9.96 29.30 14.41
C ASP A 518 -10.23 28.95 12.95
N TYR A 519 -11.48 28.67 12.56
CA TYR A 519 -11.84 28.55 11.15
C TYR A 519 -11.39 29.78 10.35
N ALA A 520 -11.76 30.96 10.81
CA ALA A 520 -11.37 32.20 10.12
C ALA A 520 -9.85 32.44 10.14
N TYR A 521 -9.17 32.08 11.22
CA TYR A 521 -7.71 32.19 11.34
C TYR A 521 -6.98 31.27 10.37
N PHE A 522 -7.32 30.00 10.35
CA PHE A 522 -6.65 29.02 9.48
C PHE A 522 -7.00 29.21 8.00
N MET A 523 -8.23 29.65 7.66
CA MET A 523 -8.57 30.03 6.28
C MET A 523 -7.73 31.21 5.77
N ARG A 524 -7.31 32.13 6.64
CA ARG A 524 -6.36 33.20 6.24
C ARG A 524 -4.96 32.61 6.00
N ARG A 525 -4.47 31.73 6.88
CA ARG A 525 -3.17 31.07 6.73
C ARG A 525 -3.11 30.16 5.51
N ALA A 526 -4.18 29.48 5.17
CA ALA A 526 -4.31 28.69 3.96
C ALA A 526 -4.02 29.51 2.67
N SER A 527 -4.04 30.84 2.72
CA SER A 527 -3.63 31.69 1.60
C SER A 527 -2.14 32.04 1.57
N ASN A 528 -1.35 31.58 2.52
CA ASN A 528 0.07 31.92 2.67
C ASN A 528 0.94 31.44 1.49
N TYR A 529 0.54 30.39 0.77
CA TYR A 529 1.22 29.96 -0.45
C TYR A 529 1.44 31.10 -1.43
N ARG A 530 0.56 32.13 -1.45
CA ARG A 530 0.66 33.32 -2.31
C ARG A 530 1.89 34.17 -2.04
N LEU A 531 2.44 34.10 -0.81
CA LEU A 531 3.65 34.83 -0.43
C LEU A 531 4.89 34.32 -1.15
N LEU A 532 4.85 33.07 -1.62
CA LEU A 532 5.95 32.46 -2.37
C LEU A 532 5.84 32.66 -3.89
N PHE A 533 4.74 33.23 -4.40
CA PHE A 533 4.62 33.48 -5.82
C PHE A 533 5.49 34.67 -6.25
N ASN A 534 6.46 34.39 -7.13
CA ASN A 534 7.29 35.42 -7.73
C ASN A 534 6.72 35.83 -9.11
N PRO A 535 6.05 37.00 -9.24
CA PRO A 535 5.41 37.38 -10.49
C PRO A 535 6.41 37.65 -11.62
N ALA A 536 7.67 38.01 -11.32
CA ALA A 536 8.69 38.20 -12.34
C ALA A 536 9.12 36.90 -13.02
N ARG A 537 8.94 35.77 -12.34
CA ARG A 537 9.26 34.42 -12.84
C ARG A 537 8.02 33.62 -13.26
N GLY A 538 6.86 33.95 -12.71
CA GLY A 538 5.63 33.18 -12.89
C GLY A 538 5.71 31.79 -12.26
N PHE A 539 6.40 31.67 -11.09
CA PHE A 539 6.57 30.45 -10.30
C PHE A 539 6.53 30.74 -8.80
N MET A 540 6.30 29.70 -8.01
CA MET A 540 6.62 29.71 -6.60
C MET A 540 8.14 29.73 -6.42
N GLN A 541 8.62 30.42 -5.40
CA GLN A 541 10.05 30.54 -5.08
C GLN A 541 10.23 30.74 -3.59
N ALA A 542 11.24 30.07 -3.00
CA ALA A 542 11.57 30.23 -1.60
C ALA A 542 11.97 31.68 -1.27
N ARG A 543 11.70 32.09 -0.01
CA ARG A 543 12.12 33.38 0.53
C ARG A 543 13.04 33.18 1.74
N ARG A 544 13.94 34.16 1.96
CA ARG A 544 14.76 34.26 3.16
C ARG A 544 14.03 35.01 4.26
N ALA A 545 14.56 34.96 5.48
CA ALA A 545 13.97 35.62 6.65
C ALA A 545 13.89 37.16 6.51
N ASP A 546 14.74 37.77 5.69
CA ASP A 546 14.71 39.21 5.37
C ASP A 546 13.70 39.58 4.26
N GLY A 547 12.96 38.61 3.74
CA GLY A 547 11.98 38.79 2.68
C GLY A 547 12.54 38.75 1.26
N SER A 548 13.86 38.62 1.07
CA SER A 548 14.46 38.46 -0.26
C SER A 548 14.19 37.08 -0.85
N TRP A 549 14.21 37.00 -2.19
CA TRP A 549 14.08 35.72 -2.88
C TRP A 549 15.36 34.89 -2.74
N ALA A 550 15.19 33.60 -2.45
CA ALA A 550 16.27 32.62 -2.49
C ALA A 550 16.59 32.20 -3.94
N SER A 551 17.56 31.33 -4.15
CA SER A 551 17.82 30.77 -5.49
C SER A 551 16.61 29.89 -5.94
N PRO A 552 16.32 29.83 -7.25
CA PRO A 552 15.19 29.05 -7.75
C PRO A 552 15.19 27.55 -7.38
N GLY A 553 16.39 26.98 -7.21
CA GLY A 553 16.55 25.57 -6.81
C GLY A 553 16.50 25.32 -5.30
N ASP A 554 16.34 26.38 -4.46
CA ASP A 554 16.32 26.24 -3.02
C ASP A 554 14.92 25.91 -2.50
N GLY A 555 14.86 25.08 -1.45
CA GLY A 555 13.67 24.89 -0.62
C GLY A 555 12.65 23.87 -1.15
N TRP A 556 13.06 22.97 -2.03
CA TRP A 556 12.21 21.95 -2.61
C TRP A 556 12.44 20.57 -2.00
N THR A 557 11.37 19.82 -1.81
CA THR A 557 11.35 18.41 -1.43
C THR A 557 11.10 17.59 -2.67
N GLU A 558 12.03 16.71 -3.04
CA GLU A 558 11.85 15.72 -4.13
C GLU A 558 11.18 16.31 -5.39
N GLY A 559 11.62 17.49 -5.80
CA GLY A 559 11.02 18.19 -6.93
C GLY A 559 11.63 19.56 -7.18
N ASP A 560 10.88 20.40 -7.87
CA ASP A 560 11.28 21.73 -8.26
C ASP A 560 10.08 22.70 -8.32
N GLU A 561 10.32 23.90 -8.84
CA GLU A 561 9.28 24.92 -9.04
C GLU A 561 8.13 24.47 -9.97
N TRP A 562 8.37 23.49 -10.86
CA TRP A 562 7.34 22.94 -11.74
C TRP A 562 6.45 21.94 -10.99
N ALA A 563 7.04 21.06 -10.20
CA ALA A 563 6.32 20.05 -9.42
C ALA A 563 5.42 20.69 -8.34
N TYR A 564 5.85 21.85 -7.78
CA TYR A 564 5.13 22.53 -6.70
C TYR A 564 4.30 23.75 -7.12
N LEU A 565 4.21 24.08 -8.40
CA LEU A 565 3.46 25.27 -8.87
C LEU A 565 1.98 25.25 -8.44
N PHE A 566 1.35 24.08 -8.43
CA PHE A 566 -0.06 23.89 -8.07
C PHE A 566 -0.25 23.09 -6.76
N ALA A 567 0.72 23.15 -5.85
CA ALA A 567 0.64 22.41 -4.58
C ALA A 567 -0.47 22.89 -3.63
N ALA A 568 -1.01 24.10 -3.81
CA ALA A 568 -2.17 24.59 -3.05
C ALA A 568 -3.47 23.92 -3.55
N LEU A 569 -3.66 22.64 -3.25
CA LEU A 569 -4.77 21.79 -3.74
C LEU A 569 -6.16 22.37 -3.42
N HIS A 570 -6.28 23.13 -2.34
CA HIS A 570 -7.51 23.75 -1.87
C HIS A 570 -7.87 25.05 -2.62
N ASP A 571 -6.92 25.67 -3.37
CA ASP A 571 -7.15 26.94 -4.05
C ASP A 571 -6.48 26.98 -5.45
N ILE A 572 -6.74 25.96 -6.27
CA ILE A 572 -6.30 25.94 -7.68
C ILE A 572 -6.75 27.21 -8.43
N PRO A 573 -8.00 27.72 -8.26
CA PRO A 573 -8.40 29.00 -8.87
C PRO A 573 -7.52 30.17 -8.44
N GLY A 574 -7.05 30.20 -7.18
CA GLY A 574 -6.14 31.22 -6.68
C GLY A 574 -4.78 31.18 -7.35
N THR A 575 -4.21 29.98 -7.56
CA THR A 575 -2.96 29.81 -8.31
C THR A 575 -3.14 30.22 -9.78
N ILE A 576 -4.25 29.85 -10.41
CA ILE A 576 -4.60 30.31 -11.78
C ILE A 576 -4.66 31.83 -11.87
N ALA A 577 -5.25 32.50 -10.87
CA ALA A 577 -5.29 33.97 -10.84
C ALA A 577 -3.90 34.59 -10.71
N LEU A 578 -3.00 34.02 -9.90
CA LEU A 578 -1.60 34.47 -9.79
C LEU A 578 -0.84 34.36 -11.13
N LEU A 579 -1.13 33.33 -11.92
CA LEU A 579 -0.55 33.08 -13.23
C LEU A 579 -1.10 34.03 -14.33
N GLY A 580 -2.10 34.87 -14.03
CA GLY A 580 -2.72 35.78 -15.00
C GLY A 580 -4.00 35.26 -15.65
N GLY A 581 -4.60 34.21 -15.08
CA GLY A 581 -5.89 33.66 -15.48
C GLY A 581 -5.82 32.34 -16.26
N PRO A 582 -6.98 31.75 -16.61
CA PRO A 582 -7.07 30.40 -17.15
C PRO A 582 -6.22 30.13 -18.38
N ALA A 583 -6.16 31.10 -19.34
CA ALA A 583 -5.38 30.91 -20.57
C ALA A 583 -3.86 30.89 -20.33
N ALA A 584 -3.36 31.72 -19.41
CA ALA A 584 -1.94 31.71 -19.04
C ALA A 584 -1.57 30.43 -18.24
N ALA A 585 -2.44 30.02 -17.34
CA ALA A 585 -2.26 28.79 -16.58
C ALA A 585 -2.31 27.55 -17.49
N GLU A 586 -3.22 27.49 -18.46
CA GLU A 586 -3.29 26.44 -19.48
C GLU A 586 -2.01 26.34 -20.29
N ALA A 587 -1.50 27.47 -20.80
CA ALA A 587 -0.25 27.50 -21.54
C ALA A 587 0.96 27.06 -20.71
N LYS A 588 0.98 27.40 -19.41
CA LYS A 588 2.01 26.96 -18.46
C LYS A 588 1.95 25.45 -18.24
N LEU A 589 0.74 24.91 -18.06
CA LEU A 589 0.53 23.47 -17.88
C LEU A 589 0.82 22.69 -19.17
N ASP A 590 0.51 23.24 -20.36
CA ASP A 590 0.92 22.65 -21.63
C ASP A 590 2.44 22.55 -21.75
N THR A 591 3.17 23.57 -21.27
CA THR A 591 4.64 23.58 -21.22
C THR A 591 5.15 22.51 -20.27
N HIS A 592 4.55 22.41 -19.07
CA HIS A 592 4.88 21.38 -18.06
C HIS A 592 4.87 19.96 -18.65
N PHE A 593 3.81 19.60 -19.37
CA PHE A 593 3.73 18.28 -19.98
C PHE A 593 4.59 18.11 -21.23
N ARG A 594 4.66 19.12 -22.10
CA ARG A 594 5.43 19.07 -23.36
C ARG A 594 6.92 18.93 -23.10
N ASP A 595 7.44 19.65 -22.11
CA ASP A 595 8.87 19.76 -21.84
C ASP A 595 9.34 18.73 -20.79
N GLY A 596 8.44 17.81 -20.36
CA GLY A 596 8.78 16.67 -19.53
C GLY A 596 8.95 16.98 -18.04
N HIS A 597 8.29 18.03 -17.52
CA HIS A 597 8.32 18.36 -16.10
C HIS A 597 7.32 17.55 -15.25
N ASN A 598 6.46 16.74 -15.89
CA ASN A 598 5.54 15.88 -15.16
C ASN A 598 6.23 14.58 -14.75
N HIS A 599 6.56 14.47 -13.50
CA HIS A 599 7.15 13.29 -12.87
C HIS A 599 6.06 12.50 -12.15
N HIS A 600 5.37 11.61 -12.90
CA HIS A 600 4.32 10.77 -12.31
C HIS A 600 4.87 9.68 -11.37
N ASP A 601 6.18 9.48 -11.39
CA ASP A 601 6.95 8.66 -10.48
C ASP A 601 7.10 9.28 -9.07
N ASN A 602 6.57 10.49 -8.86
CA ASN A 602 6.55 11.15 -7.56
C ASN A 602 5.26 11.95 -7.32
N GLU A 603 4.81 12.03 -6.10
CA GLU A 603 3.49 12.46 -5.64
C GLU A 603 3.13 13.90 -5.96
N PRO A 604 4.05 14.88 -5.92
CA PRO A 604 3.72 16.27 -6.28
C PRO A 604 3.11 16.43 -7.68
N SER A 605 3.33 15.46 -8.59
CA SER A 605 2.78 15.48 -9.95
C SER A 605 1.44 14.80 -10.13
N HIS A 606 0.94 14.04 -9.13
CA HIS A 606 -0.21 13.15 -9.31
C HIS A 606 -1.51 13.85 -9.68
N HIS A 607 -1.73 15.09 -9.23
CA HIS A 607 -2.95 15.86 -9.54
C HIS A 607 -2.89 16.66 -10.82
N TYR A 608 -1.71 16.83 -11.44
CA TYR A 608 -1.50 17.72 -12.58
C TYR A 608 -2.34 17.36 -13.80
N GLY A 609 -2.56 16.08 -14.06
CA GLY A 609 -3.42 15.62 -15.15
C GLY A 609 -4.86 16.12 -15.08
N TYR A 610 -5.35 16.46 -13.87
CA TYR A 610 -6.72 16.91 -13.62
C TYR A 610 -6.90 18.43 -13.59
N LEU A 611 -5.82 19.21 -13.67
CA LEU A 611 -5.87 20.67 -13.51
C LEU A 611 -6.52 21.42 -14.68
N TYR A 612 -6.53 20.83 -15.87
CA TYR A 612 -7.14 21.48 -17.05
C TYR A 612 -8.64 21.71 -16.90
N ASP A 613 -9.32 20.96 -16.03
CA ASP A 613 -10.73 21.18 -15.72
C ASP A 613 -10.97 22.60 -15.19
N PHE A 614 -10.10 23.09 -14.33
CA PHE A 614 -10.17 24.44 -13.75
C PHE A 614 -9.88 25.56 -14.76
N MET A 615 -9.27 25.22 -15.88
CA MET A 615 -8.91 26.16 -16.95
C MET A 615 -9.96 26.22 -18.06
N GLY A 616 -11.04 25.38 -17.95
CA GLY A 616 -12.08 25.27 -18.98
C GLY A 616 -11.66 24.46 -20.20
N ALA A 617 -10.67 23.56 -20.01
CA ALA A 617 -10.15 22.66 -21.04
C ALA A 617 -10.26 21.17 -20.63
N PRO A 618 -11.44 20.67 -20.20
CA PRO A 618 -11.60 19.32 -19.66
C PRO A 618 -11.19 18.21 -20.64
N TRP A 619 -11.23 18.46 -21.94
CA TRP A 619 -10.74 17.49 -22.93
C TRP A 619 -9.22 17.23 -22.81
N LYS A 620 -8.43 18.20 -22.34
CA LYS A 620 -7.00 18.00 -22.07
C LYS A 620 -6.80 17.11 -20.84
N THR A 621 -7.57 17.29 -19.75
CA THR A 621 -7.63 16.36 -18.64
C THR A 621 -7.87 14.93 -19.14
N GLN A 622 -8.92 14.74 -19.94
CA GLN A 622 -9.34 13.42 -20.44
C GLN A 622 -8.23 12.71 -21.25
N ALA A 623 -7.55 13.47 -22.13
CA ALA A 623 -6.43 12.93 -22.90
C ALA A 623 -5.23 12.60 -22.01
N ARG A 624 -4.87 13.51 -21.10
CA ARG A 624 -3.67 13.43 -20.30
C ARG A 624 -3.72 12.28 -19.28
N VAL A 625 -4.83 12.12 -18.54
CA VAL A 625 -4.95 11.03 -17.55
C VAL A 625 -4.92 9.64 -18.21
N ARG A 626 -5.44 9.53 -19.45
CA ARG A 626 -5.35 8.31 -20.25
C ARG A 626 -3.91 8.00 -20.67
N GLU A 627 -3.18 9.04 -21.09
CA GLU A 627 -1.77 8.92 -21.47
C GLU A 627 -0.91 8.47 -20.28
N ILE A 628 -1.08 9.10 -19.13
CA ILE A 628 -0.36 8.73 -17.90
C ILE A 628 -0.70 7.28 -17.50
N ALA A 629 -1.98 6.92 -17.46
CA ALA A 629 -2.39 5.56 -17.10
C ALA A 629 -1.81 4.49 -18.04
N ALA A 630 -1.63 4.81 -19.33
CA ALA A 630 -1.06 3.89 -20.31
C ALA A 630 0.48 3.80 -20.27
N SER A 631 1.17 4.85 -19.80
CA SER A 631 2.63 4.91 -19.80
C SER A 631 3.27 4.53 -18.46
N ALA A 632 2.60 4.83 -17.33
CA ALA A 632 3.14 4.63 -15.99
C ALA A 632 2.84 3.23 -15.40
N TYR A 633 1.91 2.47 -16.01
CA TYR A 633 1.47 1.18 -15.49
C TYR A 633 1.49 0.09 -16.56
N SER A 634 2.02 -1.09 -16.24
CA SER A 634 2.03 -2.25 -17.12
C SER A 634 1.94 -3.57 -16.36
N ASN A 635 1.49 -4.64 -17.04
CA ASN A 635 1.42 -5.98 -16.46
C ASN A 635 2.78 -6.69 -16.52
N THR A 636 3.81 -6.09 -15.91
CA THR A 636 5.19 -6.61 -15.88
C THR A 636 5.82 -6.40 -14.51
N PRO A 637 6.89 -7.12 -14.15
CA PRO A 637 7.59 -6.88 -12.89
C PRO A 637 8.19 -5.47 -12.69
N VAL A 638 8.36 -4.70 -13.77
CA VAL A 638 8.75 -3.28 -13.75
C VAL A 638 7.55 -2.35 -13.99
N GLY A 639 6.34 -2.85 -13.76
CA GLY A 639 5.10 -2.25 -14.24
C GLY A 639 4.52 -1.13 -13.38
N ILE A 640 5.29 -0.54 -12.47
CA ILE A 640 4.95 0.70 -11.75
C ILE A 640 6.11 1.67 -11.93
N LEU A 641 5.81 2.88 -12.38
CA LEU A 641 6.78 3.96 -12.53
C LEU A 641 7.05 4.61 -11.15
N GLY A 642 8.32 4.61 -10.71
CA GLY A 642 8.67 5.08 -9.36
C GLY A 642 8.29 4.10 -8.25
N ASN A 643 8.27 4.55 -7.00
CA ASN A 643 7.85 3.75 -5.85
C ASN A 643 6.33 3.58 -5.81
N GLU A 644 5.85 2.50 -5.21
CA GLU A 644 4.40 2.23 -5.12
C GLU A 644 3.75 3.02 -3.99
N ASP A 645 4.49 3.25 -2.91
CA ASP A 645 4.18 4.10 -1.75
C ASP A 645 2.86 3.78 -1.06
N CYS A 646 2.83 2.56 -0.52
CA CYS A 646 1.78 2.08 0.36
C CYS A 646 0.36 2.24 -0.21
N GLY A 647 0.22 2.05 -1.53
CA GLY A 647 -1.08 2.10 -2.20
C GLY A 647 -1.34 3.39 -2.98
N GLN A 648 -0.52 4.43 -2.85
CA GLN A 648 -0.80 5.73 -3.49
C GLN A 648 -0.76 5.65 -5.02
N MET A 649 0.28 5.08 -5.62
CA MET A 649 0.36 4.90 -7.07
C MET A 649 -0.79 4.03 -7.59
N SER A 650 -1.09 2.97 -6.88
CA SER A 650 -2.19 2.05 -7.20
C SER A 650 -3.56 2.73 -7.08
N ALA A 651 -3.80 3.52 -6.04
CA ALA A 651 -5.05 4.26 -5.85
C ALA A 651 -5.27 5.31 -6.95
N TRP A 652 -4.20 5.98 -7.40
CA TRP A 652 -4.27 6.88 -8.54
C TRP A 652 -4.80 6.16 -9.80
N TYR A 653 -4.26 4.97 -10.09
CA TYR A 653 -4.71 4.18 -11.23
C TYR A 653 -6.17 3.73 -11.08
N VAL A 654 -6.57 3.27 -9.89
CA VAL A 654 -7.96 2.83 -9.63
C VAL A 654 -8.94 3.99 -9.81
N PHE A 655 -8.66 5.17 -9.24
CA PHE A 655 -9.52 6.34 -9.43
C PHE A 655 -9.58 6.78 -10.90
N THR A 656 -8.44 6.82 -11.58
CA THR A 656 -8.40 7.15 -13.01
C THR A 656 -9.22 6.15 -13.82
N ALA A 657 -9.15 4.85 -13.49
CA ALA A 657 -9.97 3.81 -14.12
C ALA A 657 -11.47 4.01 -13.86
N MET A 658 -11.85 4.48 -12.66
CA MET A 658 -13.22 4.87 -12.35
C MET A 658 -13.68 6.12 -13.12
N GLY A 659 -12.74 6.95 -13.60
CA GLY A 659 -13.00 8.18 -14.36
C GLY A 659 -13.11 9.43 -13.52
N PHE A 660 -12.63 9.44 -12.27
CA PHE A 660 -12.59 10.62 -11.40
C PHE A 660 -11.45 10.50 -10.37
N TYR A 661 -11.05 11.60 -9.73
CA TYR A 661 -9.91 11.68 -8.83
C TYR A 661 -10.14 12.69 -7.68
N PRO A 662 -9.76 12.39 -6.42
CA PRO A 662 -9.93 13.27 -5.26
C PRO A 662 -8.83 14.32 -5.20
N LEU A 663 -8.87 15.37 -6.07
CA LEU A 663 -7.82 16.38 -6.15
C LEU A 663 -7.59 17.13 -4.83
N ASN A 664 -8.66 17.40 -4.08
CA ASN A 664 -8.62 17.98 -2.74
C ASN A 664 -9.41 17.06 -1.78
N PRO A 665 -8.75 16.10 -1.13
CA PRO A 665 -9.40 15.12 -0.28
C PRO A 665 -10.27 15.74 0.84
N ALA A 666 -9.79 16.79 1.50
CA ALA A 666 -10.51 17.47 2.58
C ALA A 666 -11.82 18.16 2.12
N SER A 667 -12.06 18.32 0.81
CA SER A 667 -13.33 18.84 0.28
C SER A 667 -14.41 17.77 0.13
N GLY A 668 -14.02 16.52 -0.08
CA GLY A 668 -14.92 15.44 -0.43
C GLY A 668 -15.40 15.45 -1.88
N ASP A 669 -14.77 16.23 -2.76
CA ASP A 669 -15.07 16.34 -4.18
C ASP A 669 -14.11 15.49 -5.02
N TYR A 670 -14.60 15.02 -6.17
CA TYR A 670 -13.83 14.26 -7.14
C TYR A 670 -13.92 14.91 -8.52
N MET A 671 -12.76 15.24 -9.10
CA MET A 671 -12.67 15.78 -10.46
C MET A 671 -12.82 14.68 -11.50
N ILE A 672 -13.59 14.93 -12.56
CA ILE A 672 -13.85 13.95 -13.61
C ILE A 672 -12.71 13.96 -14.64
N GLY A 673 -12.12 12.78 -14.85
CA GLY A 673 -11.14 12.51 -15.91
C GLY A 673 -11.78 11.79 -17.11
N SER A 674 -11.20 10.65 -17.49
CA SER A 674 -11.71 9.79 -18.57
C SER A 674 -11.67 8.33 -18.11
N PRO A 675 -12.82 7.63 -17.95
CA PRO A 675 -12.86 6.27 -17.45
C PRO A 675 -12.13 5.30 -18.40
N LEU A 676 -11.36 4.36 -17.83
CA LEU A 676 -10.58 3.41 -18.66
C LEU A 676 -11.45 2.30 -19.26
N PHE A 677 -12.56 1.94 -18.62
CA PHE A 677 -13.39 0.79 -18.97
C PHE A 677 -14.76 1.21 -19.49
N THR A 678 -15.44 0.31 -20.18
CA THR A 678 -16.81 0.58 -20.67
C THR A 678 -17.83 0.61 -19.54
N ARG A 679 -17.55 -0.12 -18.46
CA ARG A 679 -18.36 -0.12 -17.25
C ARG A 679 -17.47 -0.43 -16.03
N LEU A 680 -17.79 0.25 -14.93
CA LEU A 680 -17.29 -0.07 -13.60
C LEU A 680 -18.44 0.02 -12.60
N ALA A 681 -18.57 -0.96 -11.71
CA ALA A 681 -19.58 -0.96 -10.65
C ALA A 681 -18.94 -1.10 -9.30
N LEU A 682 -19.16 -0.12 -8.44
CA LEU A 682 -18.74 -0.10 -7.04
C LEU A 682 -19.92 -0.53 -6.14
N ARG A 683 -19.71 -1.57 -5.34
CA ARG A 683 -20.62 -1.96 -4.26
C ARG A 683 -20.27 -1.17 -3.02
N LEU A 684 -21.23 -0.42 -2.52
CA LEU A 684 -21.05 0.44 -1.36
C LEU A 684 -21.41 -0.30 -0.06
N ALA A 685 -20.75 0.08 1.05
CA ALA A 685 -21.02 -0.53 2.36
C ALA A 685 -22.48 -0.37 2.84
N ASN A 686 -23.18 0.65 2.36
CA ASN A 686 -24.61 0.85 2.64
C ASN A 686 -25.56 -0.04 1.80
N GLY A 687 -25.02 -1.04 1.08
CA GLY A 687 -25.75 -1.97 0.24
C GLY A 687 -26.15 -1.44 -1.16
N LYS A 688 -25.91 -0.16 -1.44
CA LYS A 688 -26.17 0.44 -2.75
C LYS A 688 -25.05 0.12 -3.73
N ARG A 689 -25.26 0.52 -4.99
CA ARG A 689 -24.24 0.46 -6.05
C ARG A 689 -24.11 1.80 -6.73
N PHE A 690 -22.87 2.19 -7.00
CA PHE A 690 -22.56 3.30 -7.89
C PHE A 690 -21.93 2.73 -9.17
N VAL A 691 -22.52 3.05 -10.31
CA VAL A 691 -22.11 2.46 -11.60
C VAL A 691 -21.65 3.57 -12.54
N VAL A 692 -20.43 3.46 -13.03
CA VAL A 692 -19.92 4.31 -14.11
C VAL A 692 -20.04 3.55 -15.42
N THR A 693 -20.66 4.15 -16.44
CA THR A 693 -20.69 3.60 -17.79
C THR A 693 -20.08 4.59 -18.78
N ALA A 694 -19.36 4.08 -19.76
CA ALA A 694 -18.73 4.89 -20.80
C ALA A 694 -19.07 4.29 -22.18
N LYS A 695 -20.20 4.73 -22.73
CA LYS A 695 -20.65 4.29 -24.05
C LYS A 695 -19.67 4.72 -25.12
N ASN A 696 -19.30 3.83 -26.03
CA ASN A 696 -18.32 3.99 -27.11
C ASN A 696 -16.87 4.17 -26.60
N ASN A 697 -16.55 3.87 -25.35
CA ASN A 697 -15.19 3.97 -24.83
C ASN A 697 -14.24 3.05 -25.60
N SER A 698 -13.09 3.58 -25.99
CA SER A 698 -12.00 2.84 -26.65
C SER A 698 -10.67 3.58 -26.47
N ALA A 699 -9.59 3.03 -27.04
CA ALA A 699 -8.28 3.72 -27.06
C ALA A 699 -8.35 5.07 -27.80
N ASP A 700 -9.19 5.20 -28.82
CA ASP A 700 -9.36 6.43 -29.63
C ASP A 700 -10.47 7.34 -29.08
N ASN A 701 -11.48 6.77 -28.44
CA ASN A 701 -12.62 7.51 -27.91
C ASN A 701 -12.42 7.90 -26.45
N VAL A 702 -11.51 8.82 -26.21
CA VAL A 702 -11.12 9.26 -24.86
C VAL A 702 -11.87 10.50 -24.37
N TYR A 703 -12.57 11.21 -25.28
CA TYR A 703 -13.22 12.47 -24.96
C TYR A 703 -14.68 12.31 -24.61
N ILE A 704 -15.10 12.87 -23.47
CA ILE A 704 -16.50 12.92 -23.05
C ILE A 704 -17.26 13.86 -23.96
N GLN A 705 -18.32 13.35 -24.61
CA GLN A 705 -19.25 14.12 -25.44
C GLN A 705 -20.42 14.65 -24.63
N SER A 706 -20.89 13.85 -23.66
CA SER A 706 -21.92 14.21 -22.70
C SER A 706 -21.80 13.35 -21.44
N ALA A 707 -22.28 13.86 -20.31
CA ALA A 707 -22.36 13.15 -19.06
C ALA A 707 -23.73 13.33 -18.42
N THR A 708 -24.19 12.28 -17.70
CA THR A 708 -25.37 12.38 -16.82
C THR A 708 -25.09 11.72 -15.49
N LEU A 709 -25.61 12.29 -14.41
CA LEU A 709 -25.64 11.67 -13.09
C LEU A 709 -27.10 11.35 -12.73
N ASN A 710 -27.39 10.06 -12.56
CA ASN A 710 -28.76 9.59 -12.32
C ASN A 710 -29.78 10.09 -13.36
N GLY A 711 -29.37 10.11 -14.63
CA GLY A 711 -30.21 10.53 -15.76
C GLY A 711 -30.38 12.06 -15.90
N LYS A 712 -29.78 12.88 -15.03
CA LYS A 712 -29.75 14.34 -15.15
C LYS A 712 -28.45 14.79 -15.81
N PRO A 713 -28.48 15.77 -16.71
CA PRO A 713 -27.28 16.33 -17.31
C PRO A 713 -26.26 16.75 -16.22
N LEU A 714 -24.99 16.39 -16.45
CA LEU A 714 -23.85 16.77 -15.62
C LEU A 714 -22.91 17.64 -16.48
N ASP A 715 -22.99 18.95 -16.30
CA ASP A 715 -22.22 19.94 -17.09
C ASP A 715 -21.01 20.49 -16.31
N ALA A 716 -20.74 19.94 -15.11
CA ALA A 716 -19.58 20.24 -14.30
C ALA A 716 -18.65 19.02 -14.24
N PRO A 717 -17.32 19.15 -14.33
CA PRO A 717 -16.39 18.04 -14.26
C PRO A 717 -16.10 17.63 -12.80
N VAL A 718 -17.14 17.57 -11.96
CA VAL A 718 -17.00 17.27 -10.54
C VAL A 718 -18.21 16.49 -10.03
N ILE A 719 -17.96 15.51 -9.17
CA ILE A 719 -18.96 14.78 -8.36
C ILE A 719 -18.49 14.75 -6.90
N THR A 720 -19.44 14.56 -5.97
CA THR A 720 -19.14 14.54 -4.53
C THR A 720 -19.19 13.12 -3.95
N TYR A 721 -18.53 12.93 -2.81
CA TYR A 721 -18.61 11.68 -2.03
C TYR A 721 -20.08 11.30 -1.72
N GLN A 722 -20.90 12.27 -1.33
CA GLN A 722 -22.32 12.03 -1.02
C GLN A 722 -23.11 11.56 -2.24
N GLN A 723 -22.79 12.07 -3.45
CA GLN A 723 -23.40 11.61 -4.69
C GLN A 723 -23.01 10.16 -4.99
N ILE A 724 -21.76 9.77 -4.78
CA ILE A 724 -21.30 8.37 -4.91
C ILE A 724 -22.04 7.50 -3.89
N MET A 725 -22.03 7.89 -2.61
CA MET A 725 -22.62 7.10 -1.52
C MET A 725 -24.15 7.02 -1.60
N SER A 726 -24.79 7.93 -2.33
CA SER A 726 -26.23 7.83 -2.63
C SER A 726 -26.55 6.68 -3.58
N GLY A 727 -25.55 6.13 -4.24
CA GLY A 727 -25.69 5.13 -5.30
C GLY A 727 -26.23 5.73 -6.59
N GLY A 728 -26.40 4.87 -7.63
CA GLY A 728 -26.93 5.29 -8.90
C GLY A 728 -25.95 5.15 -10.05
N LYS A 729 -26.04 6.02 -11.06
CA LYS A 729 -25.27 5.92 -12.31
C LYS A 729 -24.64 7.24 -12.72
N LEU A 730 -23.37 7.15 -13.09
CA LEU A 730 -22.64 8.16 -13.84
C LEU A 730 -22.45 7.63 -15.27
N ASP A 731 -23.18 8.20 -16.23
CA ASP A 731 -23.16 7.72 -17.60
C ASP A 731 -22.44 8.73 -18.50
N PHE A 732 -21.42 8.26 -19.22
CA PHE A 732 -20.68 9.03 -20.22
C PHE A 732 -20.98 8.52 -21.63
N VAL A 733 -20.99 9.45 -22.60
CA VAL A 733 -20.86 9.14 -24.02
C VAL A 733 -19.49 9.62 -24.47
N MET A 734 -18.69 8.70 -24.98
CA MET A 734 -17.31 8.97 -25.40
C MET A 734 -17.20 9.15 -26.92
N GLY A 735 -16.19 9.90 -27.36
CA GLY A 735 -15.92 10.11 -28.79
C GLY A 735 -14.45 10.45 -29.06
N PRO A 736 -14.04 10.46 -30.36
CA PRO A 736 -12.63 10.60 -30.75
C PRO A 736 -12.14 12.04 -30.84
N ARG A 737 -13.00 13.01 -30.56
CA ARG A 737 -12.65 14.45 -30.67
C ARG A 737 -13.07 15.22 -29.43
N PRO A 738 -12.31 16.25 -29.03
CA PRO A 738 -12.72 17.18 -27.99
C PRO A 738 -14.14 17.71 -28.20
N SER A 739 -14.88 17.87 -27.12
CA SER A 739 -16.25 18.39 -27.11
C SER A 739 -16.36 19.71 -26.31
N ALA A 740 -17.56 20.25 -26.28
CA ALA A 740 -17.86 21.43 -25.46
C ALA A 740 -18.30 21.06 -24.02
N TRP A 741 -18.36 19.77 -23.68
CA TRP A 741 -18.78 19.31 -22.36
C TRP A 741 -17.91 19.96 -21.25
N ALA A 742 -18.56 20.48 -20.23
CA ALA A 742 -17.98 21.14 -19.06
C ALA A 742 -17.05 22.35 -19.35
N LYS A 743 -16.91 22.80 -20.60
CA LYS A 743 -16.05 23.93 -20.96
C LYS A 743 -16.43 25.24 -20.27
N ALA A 744 -17.72 25.43 -19.97
CA ALA A 744 -18.25 26.64 -19.33
C ALA A 744 -18.12 26.61 -17.80
N TRP A 745 -17.79 25.46 -17.21
CA TRP A 745 -17.65 25.33 -15.76
C TRP A 745 -16.49 26.20 -15.24
N ARG A 746 -16.69 26.76 -14.08
CA ARG A 746 -15.67 27.50 -13.32
C ARG A 746 -15.78 27.12 -11.86
N ALA A 747 -14.67 26.70 -11.27
CA ALA A 747 -14.59 26.49 -9.84
C ALA A 747 -14.76 27.81 -9.11
N GLN A 748 -15.49 27.78 -8.00
CA GLN A 748 -15.51 28.93 -7.09
C GLN A 748 -14.22 28.92 -6.25
N ALA A 749 -13.62 30.10 -6.05
CA ALA A 749 -12.47 30.22 -5.17
C ALA A 749 -12.86 29.81 -3.75
N SER A 750 -12.11 28.88 -3.17
CA SER A 750 -12.34 28.41 -1.79
C SER A 750 -11.92 29.47 -0.76
N ILE A 751 -11.09 30.42 -1.15
CA ILE A 751 -10.55 31.49 -0.30
C ILE A 751 -10.84 32.84 -0.95
N HIS A 752 -11.52 33.73 -0.24
CA HIS A 752 -11.62 35.12 -0.66
C HIS A 752 -10.27 35.82 -0.44
N PRO A 753 -9.78 36.61 -1.40
CA PRO A 753 -8.51 37.32 -1.23
C PRO A 753 -8.61 38.23 -0.01
N VAL A 754 -7.70 38.03 0.95
CA VAL A 754 -7.52 38.96 2.07
C VAL A 754 -6.85 40.21 1.48
N SER A 755 -7.48 41.39 1.63
CA SER A 755 -6.82 42.65 1.32
C SER A 755 -5.54 42.75 2.18
N PRO A 756 -4.38 43.12 1.59
CA PRO A 756 -3.17 43.29 2.37
C PRO A 756 -3.43 44.31 3.47
N ALA A 757 -3.07 43.93 4.71
CA ALA A 757 -3.09 44.86 5.82
C ALA A 757 -2.25 46.06 5.41
N LYS A 758 -2.86 47.25 5.40
CA LYS A 758 -2.12 48.50 5.27
C LYS A 758 -1.22 48.60 6.50
N GLY A 759 0.10 48.44 6.28
CA GLY A 759 1.16 48.59 7.26
C GLY A 759 1.23 49.98 7.87
#